data_7420236efc35eacf8900a9e1f947cb81
#
_entry.id   7420236efc35eacf8900a9e1f947cb81
#
_cell.length_a   1.000
_cell.length_b   1.000
_cell.length_c   1.000
_cell.angle_alpha   90.00
_cell.angle_beta   90.00
_cell.angle_gamma   90.00
#
_symmetry.space_group_name_H-M   'P 1'
#
loop_
_entity.id
_entity.type
_entity.pdbx_description
1 polymer ?
#
loop_
_entity_poly.entity_id
_entity_poly.type
_entity_poly.pdbx_seq_one_letter_code
_entity_poly.pdbx_strand_id
1 'polypeptide(L)'
;MLVLAGAGSGKTSVITRKIAYLIEQLGIPGRHIAAVTFTNKAAREMKERVGRIVDRKLTRGLIVSTFHNLGLNMIREEHTHLGYHPGFSIFDAEDAKALLQDLMLREASAEAGDELNDIQMTISSWKNAMRGPAEALSKAADEREQRIAIIYRKYNEYLKAYNAVDFDDLILLPVMLFRSNPDVLAKWRRKIRYMLVDEYQDTNVCQYELVKLLVAERAAFTVVGDDDQSIYAWRGARPENLAQLKEDFPSLKIVKLEQNYRSTARILRSANTVIANNPHVFEKALWSDHTIGEEIRIVRCRNEDAETDRVATEILDQKLKKGLDFRDFAVLYRGNHQARLLEMKLQAYQIPYRISGGQSFFSKNEIKDAMSYLRLLINPDDDAAFLRVVNVPRREIGPRTLEQLSHYARSRNVSLFKALGDMGAETHVTEKGLDRLRRFAHWVDATCERLHSENPIPVIKQLFTDIEYEEWLHQHSGTPKQAERRMENIWYLVESIQRMLDDGKGTADELGIEDAITKLILRDMMEQREEDDDSDKVQLLTLHASKGLEFPHVFIMGLEEEILPHRSSIEEGNIEEERRLMYVGITRARETLTLTYAATRKQYGEKLETIPSRFLDELPEEDLKWEGTGDLDVEANQKKGKATLSALLGDLGL
;
A
#
# COMPACT_ATOMS: atom_id res chain seq x y z
N MET A 1 -18.46 -17.15 -13.50
CA MET A 1 -18.79 -15.97 -14.33
C MET A 1 -17.66 -14.99 -14.29
N LEU A 2 -17.24 -14.49 -15.44
CA LEU A 2 -16.32 -13.36 -15.58
C LEU A 2 -17.10 -12.13 -16.03
N VAL A 3 -16.96 -11.01 -15.34
CA VAL A 3 -17.53 -9.72 -15.70
C VAL A 3 -16.38 -8.81 -16.12
N LEU A 4 -16.31 -8.52 -17.41
CA LEU A 4 -15.40 -7.54 -17.99
C LEU A 4 -16.06 -6.17 -17.86
N ALA A 5 -15.56 -5.35 -16.97
CA ALA A 5 -16.20 -4.11 -16.58
C ALA A 5 -15.22 -2.95 -16.70
N GLY A 6 -15.38 -2.11 -17.69
CA GLY A 6 -14.51 -0.96 -17.92
C GLY A 6 -14.54 0.08 -16.80
N ALA A 7 -13.73 1.12 -16.94
CA ALA A 7 -13.71 2.23 -15.99
C ALA A 7 -15.11 2.84 -15.86
N GLY A 8 -15.55 3.12 -14.61
CA GLY A 8 -16.84 3.78 -14.36
C GLY A 8 -18.10 2.97 -14.72
N SER A 9 -17.98 1.67 -15.05
CA SER A 9 -19.13 0.80 -15.40
C SER A 9 -19.86 0.18 -14.21
N GLY A 10 -19.44 0.48 -12.98
CA GLY A 10 -20.10 0.00 -11.76
C GLY A 10 -19.63 -1.36 -11.26
N LYS A 11 -18.36 -1.74 -11.47
CA LYS A 11 -17.74 -3.00 -10.98
C LYS A 11 -18.14 -3.40 -9.57
N THR A 12 -17.93 -2.53 -8.61
CA THR A 12 -18.25 -2.80 -7.20
C THR A 12 -19.75 -3.01 -6.95
N SER A 13 -20.62 -2.33 -7.73
CA SER A 13 -22.07 -2.52 -7.66
C SER A 13 -22.48 -3.93 -8.10
N VAL A 14 -21.80 -4.49 -9.10
CA VAL A 14 -22.03 -5.87 -9.55
C VAL A 14 -21.77 -6.86 -8.42
N ILE A 15 -20.64 -6.73 -7.74
CA ILE A 15 -20.25 -7.62 -6.64
C ILE A 15 -21.25 -7.52 -5.49
N THR A 16 -21.59 -6.30 -5.06
CA THR A 16 -22.50 -6.10 -3.93
C THR A 16 -23.92 -6.62 -4.21
N ARG A 17 -24.44 -6.37 -5.42
CA ARG A 17 -25.74 -6.91 -5.86
C ARG A 17 -25.70 -8.42 -6.05
N LYS A 18 -24.58 -8.97 -6.53
CA LYS A 18 -24.42 -10.41 -6.65
C LYS A 18 -24.41 -11.09 -5.28
N ILE A 19 -23.77 -10.51 -4.27
CA ILE A 19 -23.82 -11.00 -2.88
C ILE A 19 -25.26 -10.99 -2.37
N ALA A 20 -26.00 -9.90 -2.57
CA ALA A 20 -27.39 -9.79 -2.19
C ALA A 20 -28.25 -10.89 -2.86
N TYR A 21 -28.09 -11.08 -4.16
CA TYR A 21 -28.78 -12.13 -4.92
C TYR A 21 -28.47 -13.56 -4.39
N LEU A 22 -27.20 -13.84 -4.08
CA LEU A 22 -26.78 -15.14 -3.55
C LEU A 22 -27.42 -15.43 -2.19
N ILE A 23 -27.53 -14.41 -1.35
CA ILE A 23 -28.12 -14.56 0.00
C ILE A 23 -29.64 -14.60 -0.07
N GLU A 24 -30.28 -13.64 -0.72
CA GLU A 24 -31.75 -13.46 -0.65
C GLU A 24 -32.50 -14.36 -1.63
N GLN A 25 -31.98 -14.57 -2.84
CA GLN A 25 -32.68 -15.34 -3.87
C GLN A 25 -32.25 -16.81 -3.89
N LEU A 26 -30.95 -17.07 -3.68
CA LEU A 26 -30.41 -18.44 -3.70
C LEU A 26 -30.30 -19.06 -2.30
N GLY A 27 -30.57 -18.31 -1.24
CA GLY A 27 -30.54 -18.79 0.13
C GLY A 27 -29.17 -19.25 0.62
N ILE A 28 -28.08 -18.78 0.01
CA ILE A 28 -26.74 -19.14 0.44
C ILE A 28 -26.40 -18.34 1.70
N PRO A 29 -26.16 -18.99 2.85
CA PRO A 29 -25.79 -18.28 4.07
C PRO A 29 -24.53 -17.44 3.88
N GLY A 30 -24.51 -16.20 4.40
CA GLY A 30 -23.38 -15.28 4.25
C GLY A 30 -22.03 -15.90 4.64
N ARG A 31 -21.98 -16.74 5.68
CA ARG A 31 -20.76 -17.45 6.12
C ARG A 31 -20.12 -18.37 5.07
N HIS A 32 -20.83 -18.66 3.98
CA HIS A 32 -20.36 -19.49 2.87
C HIS A 32 -19.98 -18.67 1.62
N ILE A 33 -20.01 -17.36 1.74
CA ILE A 33 -19.66 -16.44 0.66
C ILE A 33 -18.39 -15.69 1.07
N ALA A 34 -17.41 -15.66 0.16
CA ALA A 34 -16.20 -14.85 0.29
C ALA A 34 -16.12 -13.84 -0.86
N ALA A 35 -15.97 -12.57 -0.53
CA ALA A 35 -15.70 -11.49 -1.49
C ALA A 35 -14.32 -10.89 -1.20
N VAL A 36 -13.46 -10.91 -2.20
CA VAL A 36 -12.05 -10.52 -2.07
C VAL A 36 -11.72 -9.36 -3.00
N THR A 37 -10.96 -8.41 -2.48
CA THR A 37 -10.46 -7.25 -3.22
C THR A 37 -9.00 -6.97 -2.85
N PHE A 38 -8.39 -5.92 -3.41
CA PHE A 38 -6.96 -5.64 -3.21
C PHE A 38 -6.65 -4.70 -2.04
N THR A 39 -7.56 -3.79 -1.67
CA THR A 39 -7.32 -2.80 -0.62
C THR A 39 -8.31 -2.95 0.54
N ASN A 40 -7.84 -2.62 1.74
CA ASN A 40 -8.71 -2.63 2.93
C ASN A 40 -9.86 -1.61 2.81
N LYS A 41 -9.61 -0.47 2.14
CA LYS A 41 -10.63 0.53 1.85
C LYS A 41 -11.74 -0.05 0.97
N ALA A 42 -11.40 -0.68 -0.16
CA ALA A 42 -12.38 -1.32 -1.04
C ALA A 42 -13.17 -2.43 -0.31
N ALA A 43 -12.51 -3.23 0.53
CA ALA A 43 -13.19 -4.26 1.33
C ALA A 43 -14.20 -3.64 2.32
N ARG A 44 -13.84 -2.55 2.99
CA ARG A 44 -14.73 -1.82 3.91
C ARG A 44 -15.93 -1.23 3.18
N GLU A 45 -15.69 -0.47 2.10
CA GLU A 45 -16.77 0.08 1.28
C GLU A 45 -17.71 -1.00 0.76
N MET A 46 -17.17 -2.11 0.27
CA MET A 46 -17.97 -3.26 -0.19
C MET A 46 -18.84 -3.80 0.94
N LYS A 47 -18.27 -3.97 2.13
CA LYS A 47 -19.00 -4.45 3.32
C LYS A 47 -20.13 -3.51 3.73
N GLU A 48 -19.88 -2.19 3.71
CA GLU A 48 -20.89 -1.17 4.00
C GLU A 48 -22.01 -1.16 2.97
N ARG A 49 -21.67 -1.22 1.68
CA ARG A 49 -22.65 -1.26 0.59
C ARG A 49 -23.53 -2.50 0.68
N VAL A 50 -22.96 -3.69 0.96
CA VAL A 50 -23.74 -4.91 1.20
C VAL A 50 -24.66 -4.75 2.41
N GLY A 51 -24.16 -4.16 3.52
CA GLY A 51 -24.95 -3.94 4.73
C GLY A 51 -26.11 -2.94 4.58
N ARG A 52 -26.11 -2.11 3.51
CA ARG A 52 -27.23 -1.23 3.16
C ARG A 52 -28.29 -1.94 2.32
N ILE A 53 -27.95 -3.03 1.65
CA ILE A 53 -28.84 -3.77 0.73
C ILE A 53 -29.44 -5.00 1.42
N VAL A 54 -28.66 -5.70 2.25
CA VAL A 54 -29.01 -6.99 2.85
C VAL A 54 -29.09 -6.85 4.37
N ASP A 55 -30.10 -7.50 5.00
CA ASP A 55 -30.23 -7.52 6.46
C ASP A 55 -28.96 -8.07 7.14
N ARG A 56 -28.53 -7.39 8.20
CA ARG A 56 -27.31 -7.74 8.98
C ARG A 56 -27.36 -9.18 9.53
N LYS A 57 -28.52 -9.72 9.81
CA LYS A 57 -28.67 -11.12 10.27
C LYS A 57 -28.27 -12.11 9.18
N LEU A 58 -28.59 -11.81 7.93
CA LEU A 58 -28.31 -12.66 6.77
C LEU A 58 -26.85 -12.56 6.32
N THR A 59 -26.20 -11.41 6.59
CA THR A 59 -24.77 -11.20 6.26
C THR A 59 -23.82 -11.72 7.34
N ARG A 60 -24.34 -12.33 8.42
CA ARG A 60 -23.49 -12.86 9.50
C ARG A 60 -22.52 -13.91 8.98
N GLY A 61 -21.22 -13.67 9.22
CA GLY A 61 -20.14 -14.56 8.77
C GLY A 61 -19.72 -14.38 7.31
N LEU A 62 -20.31 -13.41 6.57
CA LEU A 62 -19.84 -13.03 5.24
C LEU A 62 -18.37 -12.57 5.32
N ILE A 63 -17.52 -13.19 4.51
CA ILE A 63 -16.12 -12.81 4.39
C ILE A 63 -16.00 -11.72 3.32
N VAL A 64 -15.66 -10.49 3.73
CA VAL A 64 -15.28 -9.40 2.83
C VAL A 64 -13.91 -8.92 3.28
N SER A 65 -12.87 -9.18 2.49
CA SER A 65 -11.48 -8.92 2.89
C SER A 65 -10.55 -8.73 1.68
N THR A 66 -9.29 -8.43 1.96
CA THR A 66 -8.22 -8.53 0.96
C THR A 66 -7.73 -9.98 0.84
N PHE A 67 -7.01 -10.30 -0.25
CA PHE A 67 -6.33 -11.59 -0.40
C PHE A 67 -5.43 -11.92 0.79
N HIS A 68 -4.63 -10.95 1.23
CA HIS A 68 -3.69 -11.14 2.36
C HIS A 68 -4.41 -11.41 3.68
N ASN A 69 -5.51 -10.70 3.96
CA ASN A 69 -6.30 -10.96 5.16
C ASN A 69 -7.01 -12.32 5.10
N LEU A 70 -7.48 -12.73 3.92
CA LEU A 70 -8.04 -14.07 3.74
C LEU A 70 -6.98 -15.14 4.00
N GLY A 71 -5.79 -14.99 3.41
CA GLY A 71 -4.67 -15.90 3.60
C GLY A 71 -4.18 -15.93 5.04
N LEU A 72 -4.08 -14.77 5.69
CA LEU A 72 -3.75 -14.69 7.12
C LEU A 72 -4.74 -15.49 7.99
N ASN A 73 -6.05 -15.38 7.71
CA ASN A 73 -7.06 -16.14 8.43
C ASN A 73 -6.91 -17.65 8.17
N MET A 74 -6.52 -18.05 6.94
CA MET A 74 -6.21 -19.44 6.63
C MET A 74 -5.01 -19.94 7.42
N ILE A 75 -3.91 -19.19 7.45
CA ILE A 75 -2.71 -19.54 8.21
C ILE A 75 -3.01 -19.64 9.70
N ARG A 76 -3.78 -18.70 10.26
CA ARG A 76 -4.18 -18.73 11.68
C ARG A 76 -5.01 -19.95 12.04
N GLU A 77 -5.93 -20.36 11.18
CA GLU A 77 -6.79 -21.54 11.41
C GLU A 77 -6.01 -22.86 11.22
N GLU A 78 -5.04 -22.88 10.31
CA GLU A 78 -4.31 -24.07 9.91
C GLU A 78 -2.83 -24.05 10.35
N HIS A 79 -2.46 -23.18 11.29
CA HIS A 79 -1.07 -22.97 11.70
C HIS A 79 -0.33 -24.25 12.09
N THR A 80 -1.02 -25.20 12.72
CA THR A 80 -0.44 -26.51 13.11
C THR A 80 -0.05 -27.33 11.90
N HIS A 81 -0.88 -27.38 10.82
CA HIS A 81 -0.55 -28.04 9.57
C HIS A 81 0.63 -27.41 8.85
N LEU A 82 0.81 -26.11 9.03
CA LEU A 82 1.94 -25.35 8.48
C LEU A 82 3.17 -25.38 9.41
N GLY A 83 3.04 -25.95 10.61
CA GLY A 83 4.11 -26.01 11.62
C GLY A 83 4.48 -24.64 12.18
N TYR A 84 3.50 -23.76 12.34
CA TYR A 84 3.63 -22.49 13.07
C TYR A 84 2.94 -22.58 14.44
N HIS A 85 3.37 -21.74 15.37
CA HIS A 85 2.70 -21.56 16.65
C HIS A 85 1.67 -20.44 16.58
N PRO A 86 0.64 -20.44 17.44
CA PRO A 86 -0.24 -19.29 17.60
C PRO A 86 0.59 -18.01 17.88
N GLY A 87 0.11 -16.87 17.37
CA GLY A 87 0.82 -15.61 17.58
C GLY A 87 2.06 -15.41 16.70
N PHE A 88 2.17 -16.11 15.56
CA PHE A 88 3.26 -15.88 14.61
C PHE A 88 3.31 -14.41 14.15
N SER A 89 4.53 -13.92 13.92
CA SER A 89 4.78 -12.55 13.47
C SER A 89 4.58 -12.42 11.95
N ILE A 90 4.16 -11.23 11.52
CA ILE A 90 4.15 -10.86 10.10
C ILE A 90 5.26 -9.84 9.88
N PHE A 91 6.26 -10.20 9.08
CA PHE A 91 7.34 -9.31 8.69
C PHE A 91 6.87 -8.41 7.54
N ASP A 92 7.02 -7.12 7.73
CA ASP A 92 6.83 -6.17 6.64
C ASP A 92 8.06 -6.12 5.70
N ALA A 93 8.01 -5.26 4.69
CA ALA A 93 9.10 -5.15 3.70
C ALA A 93 10.43 -4.73 4.34
N GLU A 94 10.39 -3.91 5.39
CA GLU A 94 11.60 -3.45 6.08
C GLU A 94 12.14 -4.52 7.03
N ASP A 95 11.27 -5.24 7.72
CA ASP A 95 11.65 -6.39 8.55
C ASP A 95 12.30 -7.48 7.70
N ALA A 96 11.70 -7.77 6.53
CA ALA A 96 12.24 -8.71 5.55
C ALA A 96 13.62 -8.25 5.03
N LYS A 97 13.74 -6.95 4.73
CA LYS A 97 14.99 -6.33 4.26
C LYS A 97 16.08 -6.40 5.32
N ALA A 98 15.75 -6.11 6.58
CA ALA A 98 16.71 -6.20 7.69
C ALA A 98 17.23 -7.62 7.87
N LEU A 99 16.37 -8.63 7.80
CA LEU A 99 16.77 -10.04 7.86
C LEU A 99 17.66 -10.43 6.67
N LEU A 100 17.31 -10.02 5.46
CA LEU A 100 18.13 -10.29 4.26
C LEU A 100 19.51 -9.63 4.37
N GLN A 101 19.57 -8.39 4.83
CA GLN A 101 20.83 -7.68 5.05
C GLN A 101 21.75 -8.41 6.06
N ASP A 102 21.19 -8.91 7.14
CA ASP A 102 21.95 -9.68 8.13
C ASP A 102 22.47 -11.01 7.55
N LEU A 103 21.67 -11.68 6.71
CA LEU A 103 22.09 -12.89 5.99
C LEU A 103 23.22 -12.62 4.99
N MET A 104 23.17 -11.52 4.25
CA MET A 104 24.21 -11.13 3.29
C MET A 104 25.53 -10.76 3.96
N LEU A 105 25.49 -10.03 5.10
CA LEU A 105 26.68 -9.67 5.87
C LEU A 105 27.46 -10.90 6.38
N ARG A 106 26.78 -12.04 6.58
CA ARG A 106 27.38 -13.29 7.02
C ARG A 106 28.07 -14.07 5.92
N GLU A 107 27.66 -13.88 4.67
CA GLU A 107 28.21 -14.60 3.53
C GLU A 107 29.41 -13.91 2.87
N ALA A 108 29.99 -12.90 3.54
CA ALA A 108 31.19 -12.17 3.12
C ALA A 108 31.13 -11.53 1.71
N SER A 109 29.94 -11.17 1.22
CA SER A 109 29.77 -10.41 0.00
C SER A 109 29.68 -8.92 0.31
N ALA A 110 30.79 -8.22 0.22
CA ALA A 110 30.99 -6.87 0.77
C ALA A 110 30.52 -5.71 -0.10
N GLU A 111 29.67 -5.90 -1.09
CA GLU A 111 29.10 -4.82 -1.93
C GLU A 111 27.58 -4.78 -1.82
N ALA A 112 27.09 -4.33 -0.64
CA ALA A 112 25.76 -4.73 -0.16
C ALA A 112 24.62 -3.70 -0.32
N GLY A 113 24.83 -2.52 -0.90
CA GLY A 113 23.78 -1.48 -0.89
C GLY A 113 22.70 -1.66 -1.97
N ASP A 114 23.10 -1.79 -3.21
CA ASP A 114 22.17 -1.84 -4.36
C ASP A 114 21.62 -3.25 -4.61
N GLU A 115 22.36 -4.29 -4.26
CA GLU A 115 21.94 -5.69 -4.41
C GLU A 115 20.79 -6.11 -3.48
N LEU A 116 20.63 -5.47 -2.30
CA LEU A 116 19.67 -5.90 -1.29
C LEU A 116 18.21 -5.76 -1.74
N ASN A 117 17.88 -4.64 -2.37
CA ASN A 117 16.54 -4.41 -2.91
C ASN A 117 16.23 -5.42 -4.03
N ASP A 118 17.21 -5.68 -4.86
CA ASP A 118 17.14 -6.61 -5.98
C ASP A 118 16.91 -8.06 -5.52
N ILE A 119 17.64 -8.47 -4.47
CA ILE A 119 17.46 -9.77 -3.83
C ILE A 119 16.07 -9.90 -3.24
N GLN A 120 15.59 -8.89 -2.52
CA GLN A 120 14.26 -8.87 -1.95
C GLN A 120 13.19 -8.98 -3.04
N MET A 121 13.30 -8.18 -4.11
CA MET A 121 12.37 -8.22 -5.25
C MET A 121 12.39 -9.56 -5.97
N THR A 122 13.56 -10.15 -6.15
CA THR A 122 13.71 -11.46 -6.80
C THR A 122 13.05 -12.57 -5.97
N ILE A 123 13.28 -12.60 -4.65
CA ILE A 123 12.65 -13.59 -3.76
C ILE A 123 11.13 -13.41 -3.76
N SER A 124 10.64 -12.17 -3.67
CA SER A 124 9.21 -11.86 -3.74
C SER A 124 8.61 -12.32 -5.07
N SER A 125 9.28 -12.06 -6.20
CA SER A 125 8.87 -12.53 -7.52
C SER A 125 8.79 -14.06 -7.58
N TRP A 126 9.77 -14.77 -7.04
CA TRP A 126 9.73 -16.22 -6.99
C TRP A 126 8.61 -16.76 -6.11
N LYS A 127 8.37 -16.17 -4.94
CA LYS A 127 7.23 -16.53 -4.08
C LYS A 127 5.90 -16.32 -4.80
N ASN A 128 5.72 -15.17 -5.44
CA ASN A 128 4.52 -14.85 -6.21
C ASN A 128 4.32 -15.74 -7.44
N ALA A 129 5.41 -16.30 -8.02
CA ALA A 129 5.39 -17.30 -9.06
C ALA A 129 5.29 -18.74 -8.51
N MET A 130 5.12 -18.91 -7.19
CA MET A 130 5.10 -20.22 -6.49
C MET A 130 6.37 -21.04 -6.66
N ARG A 131 7.50 -20.39 -6.94
CA ARG A 131 8.80 -21.02 -7.09
C ARG A 131 9.49 -21.11 -5.73
N GLY A 132 9.60 -22.30 -5.17
CA GLY A 132 10.31 -22.53 -3.92
C GLY A 132 11.84 -22.45 -4.07
N PRO A 133 12.61 -22.38 -2.95
CA PRO A 133 14.07 -22.22 -2.99
C PRO A 133 14.80 -23.32 -3.80
N ALA A 134 14.36 -24.58 -3.69
CA ALA A 134 14.95 -25.71 -4.43
C ALA A 134 14.72 -25.57 -5.93
N GLU A 135 13.53 -25.18 -6.34
CA GLU A 135 13.20 -24.94 -7.75
C GLU A 135 13.92 -23.70 -8.27
N ALA A 136 14.00 -22.63 -7.49
CA ALA A 136 14.76 -21.43 -7.84
C ALA A 136 16.24 -21.77 -8.11
N LEU A 137 16.85 -22.59 -7.23
CA LEU A 137 18.23 -23.04 -7.40
C LEU A 137 18.41 -23.91 -8.64
N SER A 138 17.47 -24.82 -8.91
CA SER A 138 17.56 -25.75 -10.07
C SER A 138 17.36 -25.05 -11.41
N LYS A 139 16.64 -23.92 -11.44
CA LYS A 139 16.31 -23.13 -12.64
C LYS A 139 17.12 -21.84 -12.76
N ALA A 140 18.09 -21.63 -11.88
CA ALA A 140 18.93 -20.44 -11.89
C ALA A 140 19.70 -20.31 -13.20
N ALA A 141 19.58 -19.17 -13.87
CA ALA A 141 20.19 -18.91 -15.17
C ALA A 141 21.69 -18.59 -15.06
N ASP A 142 22.12 -18.03 -13.93
CA ASP A 142 23.48 -17.59 -13.69
C ASP A 142 23.91 -17.76 -12.21
N GLU A 143 25.18 -17.44 -11.92
CA GLU A 143 25.74 -17.53 -10.56
C GLU A 143 25.07 -16.56 -9.58
N ARG A 144 24.54 -15.44 -10.06
CA ARG A 144 23.81 -14.45 -9.25
C ARG A 144 22.49 -15.03 -8.77
N GLU A 145 21.68 -15.59 -9.68
CA GLU A 145 20.43 -16.26 -9.30
C GLU A 145 20.67 -17.47 -8.38
N GLN A 146 21.77 -18.21 -8.58
CA GLN A 146 22.15 -19.32 -7.66
C GLN A 146 22.41 -18.80 -6.25
N ARG A 147 23.16 -17.70 -6.10
CA ARG A 147 23.40 -17.05 -4.80
C ARG A 147 22.08 -16.60 -4.15
N ILE A 148 21.22 -15.93 -4.92
CA ILE A 148 19.92 -15.47 -4.41
C ILE A 148 19.05 -16.67 -3.96
N ALA A 149 19.07 -17.79 -4.69
CA ALA A 149 18.32 -18.99 -4.31
C ALA A 149 18.82 -19.62 -3.00
N ILE A 150 20.15 -19.56 -2.75
CA ILE A 150 20.74 -19.99 -1.48
C ILE A 150 20.31 -19.06 -0.33
N ILE A 151 20.34 -17.74 -0.55
CA ILE A 151 19.86 -16.74 0.41
C ILE A 151 18.37 -16.94 0.69
N TYR A 152 17.55 -17.18 -0.34
CA TYR A 152 16.13 -17.45 -0.22
C TYR A 152 15.82 -18.66 0.66
N ARG A 153 16.58 -19.75 0.51
CA ARG A 153 16.43 -20.92 1.38
C ARG A 153 16.70 -20.56 2.83
N LYS A 154 17.81 -19.88 3.12
CA LYS A 154 18.14 -19.43 4.48
C LYS A 154 17.11 -18.45 5.03
N TYR A 155 16.67 -17.52 4.23
CA TYR A 155 15.62 -16.56 4.60
C TYR A 155 14.36 -17.28 5.08
N ASN A 156 13.89 -18.29 4.37
CA ASN A 156 12.73 -19.09 4.79
C ASN A 156 13.00 -19.90 6.07
N GLU A 157 14.22 -20.44 6.23
CA GLU A 157 14.62 -21.14 7.44
C GLU A 157 14.58 -20.21 8.67
N TYR A 158 15.04 -18.97 8.52
CA TYR A 158 15.00 -17.96 9.59
C TYR A 158 13.59 -17.46 9.89
N LEU A 159 12.77 -17.16 8.86
CA LEU A 159 11.37 -16.84 9.07
C LEU A 159 10.68 -17.94 9.89
N LYS A 160 10.93 -19.20 9.54
CA LYS A 160 10.37 -20.33 10.28
C LYS A 160 10.87 -20.43 11.71
N ALA A 161 12.17 -20.21 11.94
CA ALA A 161 12.78 -20.21 13.27
C ALA A 161 12.21 -19.10 14.17
N TYR A 162 11.92 -17.93 13.59
CA TYR A 162 11.32 -16.79 14.31
C TYR A 162 9.80 -16.90 14.45
N ASN A 163 9.20 -18.01 14.06
CA ASN A 163 7.76 -18.15 14.00
C ASN A 163 7.12 -16.97 13.24
N ALA A 164 7.72 -16.60 12.11
CA ALA A 164 7.32 -15.44 11.31
C ALA A 164 6.99 -15.84 9.87
N VAL A 165 6.16 -15.05 9.24
CA VAL A 165 5.82 -15.11 7.82
C VAL A 165 6.02 -13.72 7.23
N ASP A 166 6.42 -13.61 5.98
CA ASP A 166 6.40 -12.33 5.27
C ASP A 166 5.08 -12.11 4.52
N PHE A 167 4.99 -10.99 3.84
CA PHE A 167 3.77 -10.60 3.16
C PHE A 167 3.37 -11.54 2.02
N ASP A 168 4.36 -12.07 1.28
CA ASP A 168 4.12 -13.01 0.19
C ASP A 168 3.68 -14.39 0.72
N ASP A 169 4.20 -14.79 1.87
CA ASP A 169 3.82 -16.03 2.54
C ASP A 169 2.34 -16.09 2.93
N LEU A 170 1.71 -14.92 3.13
CA LEU A 170 0.27 -14.88 3.44
C LEU A 170 -0.59 -15.50 2.35
N ILE A 171 -0.10 -15.51 1.10
CA ILE A 171 -0.78 -16.16 -0.03
C ILE A 171 -0.14 -17.50 -0.35
N LEU A 172 1.19 -17.55 -0.37
CA LEU A 172 1.92 -18.75 -0.79
C LEU A 172 1.68 -19.95 0.14
N LEU A 173 1.73 -19.75 1.46
CA LEU A 173 1.56 -20.85 2.41
C LEU A 173 0.17 -21.51 2.34
N PRO A 174 -0.95 -20.79 2.24
CA PRO A 174 -2.26 -21.40 1.96
C PRO A 174 -2.29 -22.22 0.67
N VAL A 175 -1.70 -21.72 -0.42
CA VAL A 175 -1.64 -22.45 -1.71
C VAL A 175 -0.85 -23.73 -1.54
N MET A 176 0.34 -23.67 -0.93
CA MET A 176 1.17 -24.84 -0.70
C MET A 176 0.49 -25.88 0.20
N LEU A 177 -0.17 -25.41 1.27
CA LEU A 177 -0.94 -26.25 2.17
C LEU A 177 -2.08 -26.99 1.43
N PHE A 178 -2.84 -26.26 0.62
CA PHE A 178 -3.98 -26.84 -0.12
C PHE A 178 -3.52 -27.85 -1.19
N ARG A 179 -2.35 -27.64 -1.79
CA ARG A 179 -1.76 -28.60 -2.72
C ARG A 179 -1.25 -29.88 -2.03
N SER A 180 -0.70 -29.74 -0.84
CA SER A 180 -0.13 -30.87 -0.08
C SER A 180 -1.14 -31.59 0.82
N ASN A 181 -2.26 -30.95 1.19
CA ASN A 181 -3.25 -31.50 2.11
C ASN A 181 -4.68 -31.38 1.56
N PRO A 182 -5.17 -32.41 0.83
CA PRO A 182 -6.53 -32.40 0.25
C PRO A 182 -7.65 -32.28 1.28
N ASP A 183 -7.47 -32.78 2.50
CA ASP A 183 -8.51 -32.73 3.55
C ASP A 183 -8.71 -31.29 4.04
N VAL A 184 -7.63 -30.55 4.22
CA VAL A 184 -7.68 -29.11 4.56
C VAL A 184 -8.34 -28.33 3.42
N LEU A 185 -7.97 -28.60 2.16
CA LEU A 185 -8.61 -27.99 1.01
C LEU A 185 -10.11 -28.28 0.96
N ALA A 186 -10.53 -29.52 1.20
CA ALA A 186 -11.93 -29.91 1.24
C ALA A 186 -12.69 -29.20 2.36
N LYS A 187 -12.07 -28.98 3.54
CA LYS A 187 -12.61 -28.17 4.63
C LYS A 187 -12.90 -26.75 4.16
N TRP A 188 -11.93 -26.09 3.52
CA TRP A 188 -12.09 -24.71 3.05
C TRP A 188 -13.06 -24.58 1.89
N ARG A 189 -13.13 -25.54 0.97
CA ARG A 189 -14.15 -25.60 -0.08
C ARG A 189 -15.59 -25.75 0.49
N ARG A 190 -15.75 -26.42 1.63
CA ARG A 190 -17.05 -26.48 2.33
C ARG A 190 -17.38 -25.15 3.02
N LYS A 191 -16.37 -24.46 3.54
CA LYS A 191 -16.52 -23.16 4.20
C LYS A 191 -16.84 -22.08 3.19
N ILE A 192 -16.10 -21.98 2.06
CA ILE A 192 -16.32 -21.03 0.98
C ILE A 192 -17.03 -21.72 -0.17
N ARG A 193 -18.36 -21.56 -0.26
CA ARG A 193 -19.16 -22.17 -1.32
C ARG A 193 -19.30 -21.31 -2.55
N TYR A 194 -19.18 -19.99 -2.40
CA TYR A 194 -19.17 -19.04 -3.50
C TYR A 194 -18.10 -17.97 -3.27
N MET A 195 -17.32 -17.70 -4.31
CA MET A 195 -16.24 -16.73 -4.24
C MET A 195 -16.46 -15.59 -5.23
N LEU A 196 -16.28 -14.36 -4.76
CA LEU A 196 -16.29 -13.17 -5.60
C LEU A 196 -14.91 -12.50 -5.50
N VAL A 197 -14.40 -12.03 -6.63
CA VAL A 197 -13.11 -11.33 -6.66
C VAL A 197 -13.24 -10.06 -7.48
N ASP A 198 -12.88 -8.93 -6.88
CA ASP A 198 -12.81 -7.64 -7.56
C ASP A 198 -11.40 -7.38 -8.08
N GLU A 199 -11.28 -6.52 -9.09
CA GLU A 199 -10.00 -6.11 -9.71
C GLU A 199 -9.14 -7.32 -10.14
N TYR A 200 -9.75 -8.34 -10.72
CA TYR A 200 -9.10 -9.62 -10.99
C TYR A 200 -7.86 -9.53 -11.89
N GLN A 201 -7.75 -8.50 -12.74
CA GLN A 201 -6.58 -8.22 -13.58
C GLN A 201 -5.30 -7.93 -12.78
N ASP A 202 -5.43 -7.57 -11.50
CA ASP A 202 -4.28 -7.30 -10.63
C ASP A 202 -3.79 -8.55 -9.88
N THR A 203 -4.40 -9.71 -10.12
CA THR A 203 -3.97 -10.96 -9.47
C THR A 203 -2.63 -11.44 -10.04
N ASN A 204 -1.75 -11.89 -9.13
CA ASN A 204 -0.55 -12.64 -9.50
C ASN A 204 -0.85 -14.13 -9.63
N VAL A 205 0.16 -14.91 -10.03
CA VAL A 205 0.02 -16.37 -10.25
C VAL A 205 -0.42 -17.09 -8.98
N CYS A 206 0.13 -16.71 -7.82
CA CYS A 206 -0.18 -17.34 -6.54
C CYS A 206 -1.63 -17.07 -6.11
N GLN A 207 -2.10 -15.84 -6.27
CA GLN A 207 -3.50 -15.47 -5.99
C GLN A 207 -4.48 -16.15 -6.94
N TYR A 208 -4.13 -16.24 -8.23
CA TYR A 208 -4.89 -16.97 -9.21
C TYR A 208 -5.06 -18.43 -8.79
N GLU A 209 -3.96 -19.08 -8.41
CA GLU A 209 -3.96 -20.48 -7.99
C GLU A 209 -4.79 -20.70 -6.71
N LEU A 210 -4.72 -19.78 -5.74
CA LEU A 210 -5.53 -19.83 -4.53
C LEU A 210 -7.03 -19.84 -4.89
N VAL A 211 -7.45 -18.93 -5.77
CA VAL A 211 -8.84 -18.88 -6.25
C VAL A 211 -9.21 -20.19 -6.93
N LYS A 212 -8.38 -20.64 -7.88
CA LYS A 212 -8.60 -21.87 -8.64
C LYS A 212 -8.77 -23.08 -7.73
N LEU A 213 -7.88 -23.26 -6.74
CA LEU A 213 -7.96 -24.37 -5.78
C LEU A 213 -9.30 -24.36 -5.00
N LEU A 214 -9.75 -23.19 -4.57
CA LEU A 214 -10.98 -23.08 -3.79
C LEU A 214 -12.26 -23.35 -4.60
N VAL A 215 -12.27 -22.94 -5.89
CA VAL A 215 -13.50 -22.99 -6.69
C VAL A 215 -13.57 -24.15 -7.69
N ALA A 216 -12.49 -24.90 -7.90
CA ALA A 216 -12.32 -25.87 -8.98
C ALA A 216 -13.47 -26.90 -9.11
N GLU A 217 -13.96 -27.47 -8.00
CA GLU A 217 -14.99 -28.51 -8.05
C GLU A 217 -16.39 -27.98 -8.40
N ARG A 218 -16.73 -26.79 -7.94
CA ARG A 218 -18.10 -26.25 -8.09
C ARG A 218 -18.21 -25.21 -9.18
N ALA A 219 -17.10 -24.65 -9.63
CA ALA A 219 -17.04 -23.49 -10.50
C ALA A 219 -17.99 -22.33 -10.05
N ALA A 220 -18.21 -22.23 -8.72
CA ALA A 220 -19.14 -21.28 -8.12
C ALA A 220 -18.42 -20.00 -7.73
N PHE A 221 -18.15 -19.15 -8.74
CA PHE A 221 -17.45 -17.89 -8.55
C PHE A 221 -17.93 -16.80 -9.52
N THR A 222 -17.66 -15.57 -9.12
CA THR A 222 -17.77 -14.39 -10.00
C THR A 222 -16.51 -13.56 -9.83
N VAL A 223 -15.80 -13.32 -10.91
CA VAL A 223 -14.67 -12.39 -10.95
C VAL A 223 -15.03 -11.18 -11.78
N VAL A 224 -14.59 -10.02 -11.34
CA VAL A 224 -14.80 -8.74 -12.02
C VAL A 224 -13.43 -8.13 -12.29
N GLY A 225 -13.19 -7.67 -13.51
CA GLY A 225 -11.91 -7.11 -13.88
C GLY A 225 -11.95 -6.26 -15.15
N ASP A 226 -10.86 -5.54 -15.37
CA ASP A 226 -10.61 -4.71 -16.52
C ASP A 226 -9.12 -4.77 -16.88
N ASP A 227 -8.75 -5.48 -17.93
CA ASP A 227 -7.36 -5.63 -18.38
C ASP A 227 -6.69 -4.27 -18.69
N ASP A 228 -7.46 -3.28 -19.16
CA ASP A 228 -6.96 -1.92 -19.40
C ASP A 228 -6.62 -1.14 -18.11
N GLN A 229 -7.04 -1.63 -16.95
CA GLN A 229 -6.70 -1.06 -15.65
C GLN A 229 -5.64 -1.89 -14.88
N SER A 230 -4.94 -2.81 -15.55
CA SER A 230 -3.82 -3.54 -14.94
C SER A 230 -2.57 -2.66 -14.91
N ILE A 231 -2.25 -2.13 -13.71
CA ILE A 231 -1.13 -1.20 -13.45
C ILE A 231 -0.21 -1.66 -12.32
N TYR A 232 -0.23 -2.95 -11.99
CA TYR A 232 0.59 -3.53 -10.93
C TYR A 232 1.45 -4.70 -11.42
N ALA A 233 1.91 -4.67 -12.70
CA ALA A 233 2.80 -5.70 -13.24
C ALA A 233 4.11 -5.77 -12.45
N TRP A 234 4.63 -4.64 -11.95
CA TRP A 234 5.78 -4.57 -11.07
C TRP A 234 5.58 -5.29 -9.70
N ARG A 235 4.33 -5.60 -9.33
CA ARG A 235 3.95 -6.46 -8.19
C ARG A 235 3.60 -7.89 -8.60
N GLY A 236 3.88 -8.26 -9.85
CA GLY A 236 3.58 -9.57 -10.40
C GLY A 236 2.13 -9.76 -10.87
N ALA A 237 1.34 -8.68 -11.01
CA ALA A 237 0.01 -8.76 -11.59
C ALA A 237 0.08 -9.28 -13.03
N ARG A 238 -0.89 -10.12 -13.40
CA ARG A 238 -0.97 -10.75 -14.72
C ARG A 238 -2.38 -10.62 -15.30
N PRO A 239 -2.63 -9.65 -16.18
CA PRO A 239 -3.94 -9.51 -16.84
C PRO A 239 -4.31 -10.77 -17.65
N GLU A 240 -3.33 -11.56 -18.10
CA GLU A 240 -3.53 -12.84 -18.78
C GLU A 240 -4.28 -13.85 -17.92
N ASN A 241 -4.28 -13.70 -16.60
CA ASN A 241 -5.09 -14.51 -15.69
C ASN A 241 -6.59 -14.46 -16.02
N LEU A 242 -7.06 -13.35 -16.64
CA LEU A 242 -8.42 -13.23 -17.13
C LEU A 242 -8.69 -14.17 -18.32
N ALA A 243 -7.73 -14.30 -19.24
CA ALA A 243 -7.82 -15.23 -20.36
C ALA A 243 -7.71 -16.70 -19.89
N GLN A 244 -6.78 -16.95 -18.97
CA GLN A 244 -6.53 -18.28 -18.40
C GLN A 244 -7.78 -18.88 -17.74
N LEU A 245 -8.67 -18.04 -17.16
CA LEU A 245 -9.94 -18.52 -16.61
C LEU A 245 -10.83 -19.21 -17.63
N LYS A 246 -10.78 -18.80 -18.91
CA LYS A 246 -11.58 -19.41 -19.96
C LYS A 246 -11.07 -20.81 -20.33
N GLU A 247 -9.77 -21.00 -20.22
CA GLU A 247 -9.11 -22.31 -20.46
C GLU A 247 -9.39 -23.24 -19.28
N ASP A 248 -9.21 -22.77 -18.04
CA ASP A 248 -9.41 -23.58 -16.86
C ASP A 248 -10.89 -23.87 -16.55
N PHE A 249 -11.80 -23.02 -17.01
CA PHE A 249 -13.25 -23.16 -16.81
C PHE A 249 -14.00 -23.00 -18.15
N PRO A 250 -14.05 -24.02 -19.00
CA PRO A 250 -14.68 -23.93 -20.34
C PRO A 250 -16.14 -23.48 -20.36
N SER A 251 -16.88 -23.72 -19.26
CA SER A 251 -18.28 -23.28 -19.08
C SER A 251 -18.40 -21.83 -18.55
N LEU A 252 -17.29 -21.08 -18.49
CA LEU A 252 -17.28 -19.73 -17.94
C LEU A 252 -18.17 -18.79 -18.78
N LYS A 253 -19.14 -18.17 -18.11
CA LYS A 253 -19.97 -17.13 -18.73
C LYS A 253 -19.23 -15.79 -18.64
N ILE A 254 -19.03 -15.15 -19.78
CA ILE A 254 -18.41 -13.81 -19.87
C ILE A 254 -19.53 -12.78 -20.10
N VAL A 255 -19.53 -11.72 -19.31
CA VAL A 255 -20.45 -10.58 -19.42
C VAL A 255 -19.61 -9.32 -19.55
N LYS A 256 -19.87 -8.49 -20.58
CA LYS A 256 -19.21 -7.20 -20.78
C LYS A 256 -20.10 -6.08 -20.25
N LEU A 257 -19.52 -5.16 -19.49
CA LEU A 257 -20.15 -3.93 -19.04
C LEU A 257 -19.40 -2.76 -19.69
N GLU A 258 -19.98 -2.20 -20.74
CA GLU A 258 -19.36 -1.19 -21.58
C GLU A 258 -19.96 0.22 -21.37
N GLN A 259 -21.08 0.34 -20.67
CA GLN A 259 -21.66 1.63 -20.32
C GLN A 259 -20.90 2.25 -19.13
N ASN A 260 -20.38 3.45 -19.35
CA ASN A 260 -19.73 4.25 -18.32
C ASN A 260 -20.72 5.25 -17.71
N TYR A 261 -20.80 5.29 -16.39
CA TYR A 261 -21.69 6.18 -15.61
C TYR A 261 -20.92 7.27 -14.87
N ARG A 262 -19.63 7.46 -15.17
CA ARG A 262 -18.75 8.36 -14.43
C ARG A 262 -18.42 9.61 -15.20
N SER A 263 -17.85 9.46 -16.37
CA SER A 263 -17.17 10.52 -17.11
C SER A 263 -18.01 11.07 -18.26
N THR A 264 -17.77 12.33 -18.62
CA THR A 264 -18.32 12.93 -19.85
C THR A 264 -17.81 12.20 -21.08
N ALA A 265 -18.53 12.35 -22.20
CA ALA A 265 -18.24 11.61 -23.43
C ALA A 265 -16.85 11.94 -24.01
N ARG A 266 -16.37 13.19 -23.89
CA ARG A 266 -15.02 13.58 -24.34
C ARG A 266 -13.91 12.88 -23.57
N ILE A 267 -14.00 12.90 -22.24
CA ILE A 267 -13.03 12.22 -21.38
C ILE A 267 -12.96 10.74 -21.73
N LEU A 268 -14.13 10.12 -21.91
CA LEU A 268 -14.19 8.70 -22.23
C LEU A 268 -13.63 8.37 -23.62
N ARG A 269 -13.93 9.20 -24.64
CA ARG A 269 -13.38 9.05 -25.99
C ARG A 269 -11.86 9.14 -25.97
N SER A 270 -11.31 10.14 -25.28
CA SER A 270 -9.86 10.31 -25.15
C SER A 270 -9.22 9.11 -24.42
N ALA A 271 -9.85 8.60 -23.37
CA ALA A 271 -9.39 7.39 -22.70
C ALA A 271 -9.39 6.17 -23.64
N ASN A 272 -10.48 5.97 -24.39
CA ASN A 272 -10.58 4.88 -25.37
C ASN A 272 -9.51 5.00 -26.46
N THR A 273 -9.26 6.22 -26.98
CA THR A 273 -8.27 6.44 -28.04
C THR A 273 -6.86 6.13 -27.56
N VAL A 274 -6.49 6.57 -26.35
CA VAL A 274 -5.18 6.26 -25.76
C VAL A 274 -5.02 4.76 -25.58
N ILE A 275 -5.99 4.09 -24.95
CA ILE A 275 -5.84 2.67 -24.62
C ILE A 275 -5.93 1.74 -25.83
N ALA A 276 -6.56 2.19 -26.92
CA ALA A 276 -6.63 1.43 -28.17
C ALA A 276 -5.26 1.15 -28.81
N ASN A 277 -4.20 1.88 -28.39
CA ASN A 277 -2.82 1.64 -28.83
C ASN A 277 -2.16 0.44 -28.10
N ASN A 278 -2.82 -0.13 -27.11
CA ASN A 278 -2.35 -1.35 -26.42
C ASN A 278 -2.98 -2.60 -27.03
N PRO A 279 -2.30 -3.76 -26.96
CA PRO A 279 -2.95 -5.04 -27.19
C PRO A 279 -3.98 -5.31 -26.08
N HIS A 280 -5.16 -5.76 -26.47
CA HIS A 280 -6.23 -6.09 -25.53
C HIS A 280 -6.35 -7.60 -25.34
N VAL A 281 -6.57 -8.03 -24.09
CA VAL A 281 -6.96 -9.42 -23.79
C VAL A 281 -8.41 -9.65 -24.23
N PHE A 282 -9.26 -8.63 -24.08
CA PHE A 282 -10.66 -8.64 -24.52
C PHE A 282 -11.02 -7.32 -25.18
N GLU A 283 -11.51 -7.40 -26.40
CA GLU A 283 -12.06 -6.21 -27.08
C GLU A 283 -13.28 -5.68 -26.33
N LYS A 284 -13.28 -4.39 -26.02
CA LYS A 284 -14.38 -3.64 -25.42
C LYS A 284 -14.35 -2.20 -25.87
N ALA A 285 -15.51 -1.56 -25.93
CA ALA A 285 -15.63 -0.15 -26.27
C ALA A 285 -16.55 0.53 -25.25
N LEU A 286 -15.97 1.39 -24.42
CA LEU A 286 -16.74 2.13 -23.43
C LEU A 286 -17.51 3.26 -24.09
N TRP A 287 -18.76 3.43 -23.68
CA TRP A 287 -19.64 4.51 -24.12
C TRP A 287 -20.37 5.12 -22.91
N SER A 288 -20.82 6.37 -23.04
CA SER A 288 -21.50 7.12 -21.99
C SER A 288 -22.70 7.88 -22.53
N ASP A 289 -23.78 7.90 -21.74
CA ASP A 289 -24.95 8.76 -21.98
C ASP A 289 -24.81 10.17 -21.39
N HIS A 290 -23.67 10.45 -20.74
CA HIS A 290 -23.39 11.78 -20.19
C HIS A 290 -23.18 12.79 -21.31
N THR A 291 -23.31 14.09 -20.98
CA THR A 291 -23.03 15.20 -21.88
C THR A 291 -21.65 15.10 -22.54
N ILE A 292 -21.46 15.79 -23.63
CA ILE A 292 -20.16 15.84 -24.33
C ILE A 292 -19.04 16.29 -23.38
N GLY A 293 -19.32 17.24 -22.49
CA GLY A 293 -18.36 17.81 -21.56
C GLY A 293 -17.49 18.92 -22.14
N GLU A 294 -16.70 19.55 -21.27
CA GLU A 294 -15.71 20.56 -21.65
C GLU A 294 -14.54 19.93 -22.44
N GLU A 295 -13.85 20.72 -23.25
CA GLU A 295 -12.62 20.29 -23.94
C GLU A 295 -11.53 19.94 -22.93
N ILE A 296 -10.73 18.91 -23.22
CA ILE A 296 -9.58 18.55 -22.44
C ILE A 296 -8.49 19.59 -22.65
N ARG A 297 -8.07 20.23 -21.60
CA ARG A 297 -7.08 21.29 -21.66
C ARG A 297 -5.67 20.73 -21.54
N ILE A 298 -4.78 21.10 -22.48
CA ILE A 298 -3.36 20.79 -22.44
C ILE A 298 -2.61 22.09 -22.23
N VAL A 299 -1.97 22.22 -21.08
CA VAL A 299 -1.31 23.45 -20.65
C VAL A 299 0.21 23.30 -20.66
N ARG A 300 0.86 23.99 -21.59
CA ARG A 300 2.33 24.10 -21.61
C ARG A 300 2.77 25.16 -20.63
N CYS A 301 3.59 24.77 -19.65
CA CYS A 301 4.18 25.67 -18.67
C CYS A 301 5.67 25.92 -19.00
N ARG A 302 6.22 27.05 -18.58
CA ARG A 302 7.62 27.39 -18.82
C ARG A 302 8.60 26.45 -18.10
N ASN A 303 8.27 26.10 -16.86
CA ASN A 303 9.04 25.19 -15.99
C ASN A 303 8.13 24.59 -14.93
N GLU A 304 8.69 23.72 -14.07
CA GLU A 304 7.97 23.03 -12.98
C GLU A 304 7.36 23.99 -11.94
N ASP A 305 8.01 25.13 -11.64
CA ASP A 305 7.46 26.14 -10.75
C ASP A 305 6.21 26.79 -11.34
N ALA A 306 6.25 27.13 -12.63
CA ALA A 306 5.11 27.71 -13.34
C ALA A 306 3.97 26.68 -13.52
N GLU A 307 4.30 25.40 -13.65
CA GLU A 307 3.32 24.32 -13.73
C GLU A 307 2.54 24.20 -12.41
N THR A 308 3.25 24.10 -11.28
CA THR A 308 2.62 23.98 -9.96
C THR A 308 1.83 25.24 -9.59
N ASP A 309 2.36 26.43 -9.92
CA ASP A 309 1.69 27.70 -9.70
C ASP A 309 0.39 27.81 -10.51
N ARG A 310 0.45 27.38 -11.79
CA ARG A 310 -0.73 27.34 -12.66
C ARG A 310 -1.83 26.44 -12.11
N VAL A 311 -1.49 25.24 -11.66
CA VAL A 311 -2.46 24.30 -11.09
C VAL A 311 -3.09 24.88 -9.82
N ALA A 312 -2.28 25.38 -8.90
CA ALA A 312 -2.78 25.94 -7.64
C ALA A 312 -3.70 27.16 -7.86
N THR A 313 -3.29 28.10 -8.72
CA THR A 313 -4.09 29.28 -9.03
C THR A 313 -5.37 28.94 -9.76
N GLU A 314 -5.38 27.93 -10.61
CA GLU A 314 -6.56 27.49 -11.33
C GLU A 314 -7.58 26.81 -10.42
N ILE A 315 -7.15 26.00 -9.48
CA ILE A 315 -8.03 25.42 -8.44
C ILE A 315 -8.72 26.55 -7.68
N LEU A 316 -7.98 27.59 -7.29
CA LEU A 316 -8.52 28.74 -6.59
C LEU A 316 -9.55 29.52 -7.46
N ASP A 317 -9.20 29.78 -8.72
CA ASP A 317 -10.05 30.48 -9.66
C ASP A 317 -11.38 29.74 -9.91
N GLN A 318 -11.31 28.41 -10.10
CA GLN A 318 -12.50 27.59 -10.30
C GLN A 318 -13.37 27.52 -9.05
N LYS A 319 -12.76 27.38 -7.85
CA LYS A 319 -13.49 27.44 -6.58
C LYS A 319 -14.27 28.75 -6.46
N LEU A 320 -13.64 29.85 -6.75
CA LEU A 320 -14.25 31.18 -6.61
C LEU A 320 -15.32 31.46 -7.68
N LYS A 321 -15.04 31.15 -8.95
CA LYS A 321 -15.93 31.45 -10.05
C LYS A 321 -17.11 30.50 -10.16
N LYS A 322 -16.89 29.21 -9.89
CA LYS A 322 -17.90 28.16 -10.04
C LYS A 322 -18.52 27.72 -8.71
N GLY A 323 -18.02 28.21 -7.55
CA GLY A 323 -18.51 27.84 -6.23
C GLY A 323 -18.21 26.39 -5.84
N LEU A 324 -17.13 25.83 -6.36
CA LEU A 324 -16.73 24.45 -6.13
C LEU A 324 -16.04 24.29 -4.78
N ASP A 325 -16.07 23.08 -4.23
CA ASP A 325 -15.31 22.71 -3.03
C ASP A 325 -13.90 22.24 -3.40
N PHE A 326 -12.94 22.39 -2.47
CA PHE A 326 -11.57 21.87 -2.68
C PHE A 326 -11.53 20.36 -2.84
N ARG A 327 -12.44 19.62 -2.20
CA ARG A 327 -12.58 18.16 -2.34
C ARG A 327 -12.98 17.71 -3.75
N ASP A 328 -13.51 18.61 -4.58
CA ASP A 328 -13.89 18.32 -5.96
C ASP A 328 -12.66 18.20 -6.88
N PHE A 329 -11.49 18.66 -6.40
CA PHE A 329 -10.25 18.68 -7.18
C PHE A 329 -9.29 17.57 -6.77
N ALA A 330 -8.71 16.92 -7.78
CA ALA A 330 -7.57 16.03 -7.60
C ALA A 330 -6.43 16.43 -8.53
N VAL A 331 -5.21 16.37 -8.00
CA VAL A 331 -3.98 16.54 -8.77
C VAL A 331 -3.23 15.22 -8.77
N LEU A 332 -3.09 14.65 -9.96
CA LEU A 332 -2.45 13.36 -10.17
C LEU A 332 -1.06 13.55 -10.76
N TYR A 333 -0.11 12.74 -10.32
CA TYR A 333 1.27 12.75 -10.79
C TYR A 333 1.84 11.34 -10.82
N ARG A 334 2.95 11.15 -11.56
CA ARG A 334 3.58 9.83 -11.70
C ARG A 334 4.39 9.43 -10.47
N GLY A 335 5.12 10.35 -9.88
CA GLY A 335 6.02 10.11 -8.76
C GLY A 335 5.87 11.12 -7.62
N ASN A 336 6.04 10.66 -6.38
CA ASN A 336 5.87 11.48 -5.16
C ASN A 336 6.81 12.70 -5.09
N HIS A 337 7.94 12.68 -5.80
CA HIS A 337 8.86 13.83 -5.84
C HIS A 337 8.21 15.07 -6.48
N GLN A 338 7.22 14.88 -7.36
CA GLN A 338 6.50 15.97 -8.02
C GLN A 338 5.56 16.72 -7.05
N ALA A 339 5.08 16.05 -6.01
CA ALA A 339 4.16 16.64 -5.04
C ALA A 339 4.80 17.80 -4.25
N ARG A 340 6.10 17.75 -3.94
CA ARG A 340 6.76 18.68 -3.03
C ARG A 340 6.62 20.16 -3.44
N LEU A 341 6.84 20.45 -4.73
CA LEU A 341 6.70 21.80 -5.27
C LEU A 341 5.24 22.27 -5.23
N LEU A 342 4.32 21.37 -5.58
CA LEU A 342 2.89 21.65 -5.52
C LEU A 342 2.41 21.92 -4.09
N GLU A 343 2.86 21.15 -3.11
CA GLU A 343 2.57 21.37 -1.69
C GLU A 343 3.01 22.78 -1.23
N MET A 344 4.22 23.18 -1.59
CA MET A 344 4.72 24.52 -1.27
C MET A 344 3.82 25.64 -1.85
N LYS A 345 3.31 25.45 -3.09
CA LYS A 345 2.41 26.41 -3.73
C LYS A 345 1.04 26.42 -3.10
N LEU A 346 0.46 25.25 -2.82
CA LEU A 346 -0.83 25.15 -2.14
C LEU A 346 -0.78 25.77 -0.74
N GLN A 347 0.31 25.56 0.01
CA GLN A 347 0.53 26.22 1.31
C GLN A 347 0.64 27.74 1.17
N ALA A 348 1.41 28.24 0.18
CA ALA A 348 1.55 29.66 -0.06
C ALA A 348 0.22 30.35 -0.39
N TYR A 349 -0.69 29.66 -1.08
CA TYR A 349 -2.04 30.13 -1.41
C TYR A 349 -3.09 29.75 -0.36
N GLN A 350 -2.69 29.17 0.78
CA GLN A 350 -3.59 28.72 1.85
C GLN A 350 -4.68 27.74 1.38
N ILE A 351 -4.38 26.95 0.36
CA ILE A 351 -5.26 25.91 -0.17
C ILE A 351 -5.08 24.65 0.67
N PRO A 352 -6.13 24.17 1.35
CA PRO A 352 -6.04 22.93 2.11
C PRO A 352 -5.90 21.75 1.15
N TYR A 353 -4.98 20.84 1.45
CA TYR A 353 -4.72 19.66 0.63
C TYR A 353 -4.48 18.43 1.49
N ARG A 354 -4.58 17.27 0.85
CA ARG A 354 -4.27 15.96 1.41
C ARG A 354 -3.44 15.16 0.43
N ILE A 355 -2.38 14.53 0.91
CA ILE A 355 -1.59 13.60 0.11
C ILE A 355 -2.06 12.18 0.42
N SER A 356 -2.56 11.48 -0.60
CA SER A 356 -2.90 10.07 -0.48
C SER A 356 -1.82 9.20 -1.12
N GLY A 357 -1.42 8.13 -0.42
CA GLY A 357 -0.32 7.26 -0.85
C GLY A 357 1.07 7.72 -0.39
N GLY A 358 1.15 8.73 0.51
CA GLY A 358 2.36 9.04 1.27
C GLY A 358 2.59 8.01 2.40
N GLN A 359 3.82 7.89 2.92
CA GLN A 359 4.08 7.07 4.11
C GLN A 359 3.33 7.66 5.31
N SER A 360 2.44 6.86 5.91
CA SER A 360 1.82 7.20 7.20
C SER A 360 2.90 7.51 8.24
N PHE A 361 2.59 8.37 9.19
CA PHE A 361 3.49 8.66 10.32
C PHE A 361 3.91 7.38 11.04
N PHE A 362 2.99 6.46 11.26
CA PHE A 362 3.25 5.18 11.92
C PHE A 362 3.99 4.15 11.07
N SER A 363 4.04 4.32 9.75
CA SER A 363 4.81 3.44 8.86
C SER A 363 6.31 3.75 8.85
N LYS A 364 6.73 4.88 9.44
CA LYS A 364 8.13 5.27 9.55
C LYS A 364 8.88 4.32 10.49
N ASN A 365 10.10 3.92 10.12
CA ASN A 365 10.89 2.94 10.87
C ASN A 365 11.13 3.33 12.32
N GLU A 366 11.54 4.59 12.55
CA GLU A 366 11.76 5.11 13.91
C GLU A 366 10.49 5.05 14.77
N ILE A 367 9.32 5.23 14.18
CA ILE A 367 8.04 5.15 14.90
C ILE A 367 7.66 3.69 15.17
N LYS A 368 7.88 2.80 14.21
CA LYS A 368 7.68 1.35 14.42
C LYS A 368 8.59 0.81 15.51
N ASP A 369 9.86 1.25 15.56
CA ASP A 369 10.79 0.87 16.61
C ASP A 369 10.32 1.38 17.97
N ALA A 370 9.97 2.67 18.06
CA ALA A 370 9.44 3.28 19.27
C ALA A 370 8.16 2.57 19.76
N MET A 371 7.21 2.32 18.86
CA MET A 371 5.99 1.60 19.19
C MET A 371 6.26 0.15 19.65
N SER A 372 7.26 -0.52 19.07
CA SER A 372 7.63 -1.86 19.48
C SER A 372 8.27 -1.89 20.86
N TYR A 373 9.09 -0.89 21.20
CA TYR A 373 9.55 -0.71 22.58
C TYR A 373 8.39 -0.53 23.56
N LEU A 374 7.47 0.38 23.23
CA LEU A 374 6.30 0.64 24.08
C LEU A 374 5.41 -0.60 24.24
N ARG A 375 5.21 -1.36 23.14
CA ARG A 375 4.46 -2.64 23.17
C ARG A 375 5.13 -3.66 24.07
N LEU A 376 6.45 -3.80 23.98
CA LEU A 376 7.21 -4.73 24.80
C LEU A 376 7.15 -4.37 26.28
N LEU A 377 7.12 -3.06 26.62
CA LEU A 377 6.97 -2.60 28.02
C LEU A 377 5.58 -2.89 28.59
N ILE A 378 4.54 -2.94 27.75
CA ILE A 378 3.18 -3.28 28.20
C ILE A 378 2.98 -4.80 28.21
N ASN A 379 3.50 -5.47 27.21
CA ASN A 379 3.38 -6.91 27.04
C ASN A 379 4.74 -7.52 26.68
N PRO A 380 5.53 -7.96 27.68
CA PRO A 380 6.81 -8.64 27.44
C PRO A 380 6.68 -9.94 26.61
N ASP A 381 5.48 -10.51 26.54
CA ASP A 381 5.21 -11.72 25.75
C ASP A 381 4.95 -11.42 24.26
N ASP A 382 5.06 -10.17 23.82
CA ASP A 382 4.95 -9.78 22.41
C ASP A 382 6.24 -10.12 21.64
N ASP A 383 6.33 -11.34 21.12
CA ASP A 383 7.48 -11.84 20.38
C ASP A 383 7.80 -10.99 19.13
N ALA A 384 6.80 -10.41 18.48
CA ALA A 384 7.01 -9.52 17.35
C ALA A 384 7.73 -8.23 17.77
N ALA A 385 7.26 -7.61 18.85
CA ALA A 385 7.88 -6.41 19.40
C ALA A 385 9.29 -6.74 19.93
N PHE A 386 9.47 -7.88 20.61
CA PHE A 386 10.76 -8.34 21.09
C PHE A 386 11.78 -8.50 19.95
N LEU A 387 11.43 -9.24 18.89
CA LEU A 387 12.30 -9.49 17.75
C LEU A 387 12.69 -8.21 17.03
N ARG A 388 11.78 -7.25 16.94
CA ARG A 388 12.05 -5.98 16.30
C ARG A 388 13.09 -5.16 17.05
N VAL A 389 13.01 -5.09 18.38
CA VAL A 389 13.82 -4.15 19.18
C VAL A 389 15.03 -4.78 19.87
N VAL A 390 15.10 -6.09 19.99
CA VAL A 390 16.15 -6.78 20.74
C VAL A 390 17.57 -6.44 20.28
N ASN A 391 17.72 -6.06 19.00
CA ASN A 391 19.00 -5.66 18.39
C ASN A 391 18.94 -4.28 17.70
N VAL A 392 18.00 -3.44 18.05
CA VAL A 392 17.84 -2.06 17.59
C VAL A 392 17.74 -1.13 18.79
N PRO A 393 18.76 -0.34 19.12
CA PRO A 393 20.14 -0.31 18.60
C PRO A 393 20.92 -1.61 18.80
N ARG A 394 22.01 -1.74 18.06
CA ARG A 394 22.80 -2.98 17.98
C ARG A 394 23.34 -3.42 19.34
N ARG A 395 22.98 -4.64 19.79
CA ARG A 395 23.43 -5.26 21.05
C ARG A 395 24.28 -6.51 20.81
N GLU A 396 24.75 -6.70 19.58
CA GLU A 396 25.54 -7.87 19.17
C GLU A 396 24.84 -9.22 19.46
N ILE A 397 23.51 -9.22 19.45
CA ILE A 397 22.70 -10.43 19.55
C ILE A 397 22.52 -10.96 18.12
N GLY A 398 23.25 -12.03 17.82
CA GLY A 398 23.23 -12.59 16.47
C GLY A 398 21.97 -13.43 16.19
N PRO A 399 21.56 -13.59 14.91
CA PRO A 399 20.42 -14.41 14.51
C PRO A 399 20.50 -15.86 15.02
N ARG A 400 21.70 -16.47 15.06
CA ARG A 400 21.87 -17.82 15.61
C ARG A 400 21.44 -17.91 17.08
N THR A 401 21.71 -16.85 17.86
CA THR A 401 21.28 -16.77 19.26
C THR A 401 19.76 -16.68 19.35
N LEU A 402 19.14 -15.85 18.51
CA LEU A 402 17.68 -15.72 18.45
C LEU A 402 17.01 -16.99 17.91
N GLU A 403 17.61 -17.67 16.95
CA GLU A 403 17.17 -18.98 16.46
C GLU A 403 17.16 -20.03 17.55
N GLN A 404 18.28 -20.12 18.31
CA GLN A 404 18.40 -21.03 19.44
C GLN A 404 17.35 -20.74 20.52
N LEU A 405 17.17 -19.46 20.87
CA LEU A 405 16.13 -19.03 21.80
C LEU A 405 14.73 -19.38 21.28
N SER A 406 14.45 -19.09 20.00
CA SER A 406 13.16 -19.38 19.39
C SER A 406 12.85 -20.87 19.37
N HIS A 407 13.85 -21.71 19.06
CA HIS A 407 13.70 -23.16 19.12
C HIS A 407 13.39 -23.65 20.53
N TYR A 408 14.10 -23.11 21.52
CA TYR A 408 13.87 -23.47 22.92
C TYR A 408 12.48 -22.99 23.40
N ALA A 409 12.14 -21.72 23.20
CA ALA A 409 10.83 -21.15 23.56
C ALA A 409 9.68 -21.95 22.95
N ARG A 410 9.84 -22.33 21.68
CA ARG A 410 8.88 -23.17 20.94
C ARG A 410 8.72 -24.55 21.58
N SER A 411 9.82 -25.23 21.96
CA SER A 411 9.77 -26.53 22.61
C SER A 411 9.03 -26.50 23.95
N ARG A 412 9.03 -25.34 24.61
CA ARG A 412 8.37 -25.09 25.90
C ARG A 412 6.99 -24.46 25.77
N ASN A 413 6.61 -24.03 24.56
CA ASN A 413 5.36 -23.30 24.28
C ASN A 413 5.21 -22.02 25.13
N VAL A 414 6.31 -21.26 25.25
CA VAL A 414 6.39 -19.98 25.96
C VAL A 414 6.89 -18.88 25.02
N SER A 415 6.70 -17.60 25.39
CA SER A 415 7.27 -16.47 24.66
C SER A 415 8.80 -16.45 24.71
N LEU A 416 9.40 -15.72 23.77
CA LEU A 416 10.87 -15.53 23.77
C LEU A 416 11.36 -14.89 25.06
N PHE A 417 10.63 -13.92 25.58
CA PHE A 417 10.97 -13.22 26.81
C PHE A 417 10.92 -14.16 28.03
N LYS A 418 9.86 -14.93 28.18
CA LYS A 418 9.73 -15.93 29.24
C LYS A 418 10.80 -17.02 29.18
N ALA A 419 11.15 -17.43 27.97
CA ALA A 419 12.20 -18.43 27.75
C ALA A 419 13.56 -17.98 28.30
N LEU A 420 13.85 -16.69 28.40
CA LEU A 420 15.09 -16.15 28.96
C LEU A 420 15.21 -16.37 30.48
N GLY A 421 14.09 -16.41 31.20
CA GLY A 421 14.04 -16.69 32.64
C GLY A 421 14.14 -18.18 32.96
N ASP A 422 14.00 -19.08 32.00
CA ASP A 422 14.08 -20.52 32.24
C ASP A 422 15.54 -20.98 32.29
N MET A 423 15.88 -21.76 33.33
CA MET A 423 17.22 -22.34 33.47
C MET A 423 17.61 -23.28 32.32
N GLY A 424 16.62 -23.90 31.66
CA GLY A 424 16.85 -24.76 30.51
C GLY A 424 17.40 -24.03 29.27
N ALA A 425 17.23 -22.72 29.16
CA ALA A 425 17.80 -21.93 28.07
C ALA A 425 19.35 -22.01 28.02
N GLU A 426 20.01 -22.20 29.15
CA GLU A 426 21.48 -22.29 29.26
C GLU A 426 22.05 -23.47 28.46
N THR A 427 21.27 -24.52 28.26
CA THR A 427 21.73 -25.72 27.53
C THR A 427 21.49 -25.61 26.02
N HIS A 428 20.68 -24.62 25.57
CA HIS A 428 20.26 -24.49 24.19
C HIS A 428 20.83 -23.24 23.51
N VAL A 429 21.08 -22.18 24.28
CA VAL A 429 21.59 -20.90 23.76
C VAL A 429 23.05 -20.72 24.21
N THR A 430 23.88 -20.16 23.34
CA THR A 430 25.28 -19.88 23.71
C THR A 430 25.35 -18.95 24.92
N GLU A 431 26.26 -19.23 25.86
CA GLU A 431 26.43 -18.47 27.12
C GLU A 431 26.53 -16.96 26.87
N LYS A 432 27.40 -16.53 25.96
CA LYS A 432 27.60 -15.12 25.62
C LYS A 432 26.33 -14.49 25.01
N GLY A 433 25.59 -15.24 24.20
CA GLY A 433 24.33 -14.79 23.61
C GLY A 433 23.22 -14.65 24.64
N LEU A 434 23.12 -15.66 25.54
CA LEU A 434 22.13 -15.67 26.61
C LEU A 434 22.37 -14.54 27.62
N ASP A 435 23.63 -14.27 27.96
CA ASP A 435 24.00 -13.17 28.90
C ASP A 435 23.54 -11.80 28.30
N ARG A 436 23.75 -11.57 27.00
CA ARG A 436 23.28 -10.33 26.34
C ARG A 436 21.77 -10.23 26.33
N LEU A 437 21.10 -11.32 26.03
CA LEU A 437 19.64 -11.37 26.02
C LEU A 437 19.07 -11.14 27.42
N ARG A 438 19.64 -11.77 28.44
CA ARG A 438 19.23 -11.58 29.85
C ARG A 438 19.46 -10.15 30.33
N ARG A 439 20.57 -9.51 29.95
CA ARG A 439 20.79 -8.08 30.23
C ARG A 439 19.73 -7.19 29.61
N PHE A 440 19.36 -7.47 28.38
CA PHE A 440 18.27 -6.76 27.72
C PHE A 440 16.94 -7.01 28.45
N ALA A 441 16.61 -8.25 28.78
CA ALA A 441 15.40 -8.59 29.52
C ALA A 441 15.32 -7.89 30.88
N HIS A 442 16.40 -7.91 31.68
CA HIS A 442 16.47 -7.20 32.94
C HIS A 442 16.26 -5.69 32.81
N TRP A 443 16.82 -5.09 31.74
CA TRP A 443 16.59 -3.67 31.46
C TRP A 443 15.13 -3.40 31.10
N VAL A 444 14.48 -4.26 30.32
CA VAL A 444 13.05 -4.17 30.00
C VAL A 444 12.22 -4.28 31.28
N ASP A 445 12.45 -5.29 32.11
CA ASP A 445 11.75 -5.49 33.40
C ASP A 445 11.85 -4.25 34.30
N ALA A 446 13.06 -3.73 34.50
CA ALA A 446 13.30 -2.54 35.31
C ALA A 446 12.61 -1.31 34.74
N THR A 447 12.54 -1.17 33.40
CA THR A 447 11.86 -0.06 32.76
C THR A 447 10.32 -0.22 32.84
N CYS A 448 9.81 -1.45 32.78
CA CYS A 448 8.40 -1.74 33.05
C CYS A 448 7.99 -1.34 34.47
N GLU A 449 8.78 -1.73 35.47
CA GLU A 449 8.52 -1.36 36.88
C GLU A 449 8.48 0.16 37.09
N ARG A 450 9.41 0.88 36.47
CA ARG A 450 9.44 2.35 36.51
C ARG A 450 8.25 2.96 35.77
N LEU A 451 7.84 2.41 34.63
CA LEU A 451 6.71 2.90 33.85
C LEU A 451 5.39 2.88 34.65
N HIS A 452 5.24 1.89 35.56
CA HIS A 452 4.06 1.72 36.41
C HIS A 452 4.15 2.45 37.75
N SER A 453 5.36 2.71 38.26
CA SER A 453 5.59 3.31 39.60
C SER A 453 5.88 4.81 39.56
N GLU A 454 6.33 5.34 38.42
CA GLU A 454 6.71 6.74 38.23
C GLU A 454 5.80 7.43 37.20
N ASN A 455 6.05 8.74 36.97
CA ASN A 455 5.40 9.41 35.83
C ASN A 455 5.89 8.78 34.50
N PRO A 456 4.98 8.26 33.67
CA PRO A 456 5.37 7.48 32.49
C PRO A 456 6.12 8.28 31.42
N ILE A 457 5.85 9.56 31.26
CA ILE A 457 6.46 10.36 30.18
C ILE A 457 7.97 10.57 30.37
N PRO A 458 8.47 10.99 31.55
CA PRO A 458 9.91 10.98 31.80
C PRO A 458 10.57 9.62 31.60
N VAL A 459 9.90 8.54 32.01
CA VAL A 459 10.42 7.16 31.85
C VAL A 459 10.55 6.82 30.36
N ILE A 460 9.55 7.13 29.52
CA ILE A 460 9.61 6.91 28.07
C ILE A 460 10.73 7.76 27.43
N LYS A 461 10.88 9.03 27.84
CA LYS A 461 11.99 9.86 27.34
C LYS A 461 13.35 9.28 27.71
N GLN A 462 13.49 8.83 28.97
CA GLN A 462 14.71 8.22 29.47
C GLN A 462 15.04 6.92 28.74
N LEU A 463 14.01 6.12 28.34
CA LEU A 463 14.19 4.91 27.55
C LEU A 463 15.01 5.17 26.28
N PHE A 464 14.64 6.18 25.49
CA PHE A 464 15.35 6.50 24.23
C PHE A 464 16.77 7.03 24.47
N THR A 465 17.00 7.66 25.63
CA THR A 465 18.34 8.08 26.06
C THR A 465 19.18 6.87 26.50
N ASP A 466 18.61 5.97 27.31
CA ASP A 466 19.31 4.78 27.84
C ASP A 466 19.78 3.82 26.74
N ILE A 467 19.02 3.73 25.63
CA ILE A 467 19.38 2.90 24.49
C ILE A 467 20.24 3.63 23.46
N GLU A 468 20.59 4.90 23.67
CA GLU A 468 21.38 5.72 22.74
C GLU A 468 20.77 5.77 21.33
N TYR A 469 19.43 5.90 21.26
CA TYR A 469 18.69 5.78 19.99
C TYR A 469 19.00 6.92 19.01
N GLU A 470 19.28 8.12 19.51
CA GLU A 470 19.65 9.28 18.70
C GLU A 470 20.98 9.05 17.98
N GLU A 471 21.98 8.51 18.68
CA GLU A 471 23.27 8.18 18.09
C GLU A 471 23.15 7.07 17.05
N TRP A 472 22.30 6.06 17.34
CA TRP A 472 21.98 5.00 16.39
C TRP A 472 21.32 5.56 15.12
N LEU A 473 20.41 6.52 15.24
CA LEU A 473 19.80 7.20 14.09
C LEU A 473 20.85 7.96 13.27
N HIS A 474 21.81 8.64 13.91
CA HIS A 474 22.90 9.31 13.18
C HIS A 474 23.76 8.33 12.39
N GLN A 475 24.02 7.14 12.91
CA GLN A 475 24.78 6.10 12.21
C GLN A 475 24.00 5.46 11.04
N HIS A 476 22.66 5.47 11.08
CA HIS A 476 21.78 4.79 10.10
C HIS A 476 20.93 5.76 9.26
N SER A 477 21.31 7.02 9.19
CA SER A 477 20.67 8.03 8.34
C SER A 477 21.69 8.58 7.34
N GLY A 478 21.24 8.87 6.13
CA GLY A 478 22.10 9.37 5.08
C GLY A 478 22.67 10.78 5.33
N THR A 479 22.03 11.56 6.20
CA THR A 479 22.47 12.91 6.61
C THR A 479 22.12 13.19 8.07
N PRO A 480 22.92 14.04 8.79
CA PRO A 480 22.60 14.44 10.15
C PRO A 480 21.19 15.05 10.29
N LYS A 481 20.81 15.89 9.35
CA LYS A 481 19.46 16.52 9.32
C LYS A 481 18.34 15.50 9.18
N GLN A 482 18.58 14.37 8.54
CA GLN A 482 17.61 13.28 8.47
C GLN A 482 17.48 12.57 9.81
N ALA A 483 18.57 12.34 10.54
CA ALA A 483 18.58 11.78 11.88
C ALA A 483 17.81 12.67 12.87
N GLU A 484 18.06 13.97 12.85
CA GLU A 484 17.33 14.94 13.67
C GLU A 484 15.82 14.88 13.42
N ARG A 485 15.40 14.89 12.16
CA ARG A 485 13.96 14.76 11.80
C ARG A 485 13.34 13.45 12.27
N ARG A 486 14.08 12.35 12.22
CA ARG A 486 13.60 11.06 12.73
C ARG A 486 13.47 11.09 14.25
N MET A 487 14.37 11.76 14.95
CA MET A 487 14.25 11.94 16.41
C MET A 487 13.09 12.88 16.78
N GLU A 488 12.85 13.95 16.02
CA GLU A 488 11.67 14.81 16.16
C GLU A 488 10.35 14.01 16.02
N ASN A 489 10.29 13.04 15.11
CA ASN A 489 9.13 12.15 14.98
C ASN A 489 8.86 11.36 16.28
N ILE A 490 9.91 10.86 16.93
CA ILE A 490 9.78 10.15 18.21
C ILE A 490 9.27 11.09 19.31
N TRP A 491 9.82 12.29 19.40
CA TRP A 491 9.34 13.28 20.39
C TRP A 491 7.89 13.66 20.15
N TYR A 492 7.49 13.79 18.90
CA TYR A 492 6.07 14.03 18.55
C TYR A 492 5.15 12.86 18.99
N LEU A 493 5.63 11.61 18.85
CA LEU A 493 4.92 10.43 19.37
C LEU A 493 4.76 10.51 20.89
N VAL A 494 5.84 10.82 21.61
CA VAL A 494 5.84 10.94 23.09
C VAL A 494 4.91 12.08 23.55
N GLU A 495 4.92 13.22 22.87
CA GLU A 495 3.98 14.32 23.13
C GLU A 495 2.53 13.93 22.89
N SER A 496 2.28 13.10 21.89
CA SER A 496 0.93 12.60 21.60
C SER A 496 0.42 11.70 22.72
N ILE A 497 1.29 10.87 23.31
CA ILE A 497 0.97 10.08 24.50
C ILE A 497 0.68 11.01 25.68
N GLN A 498 1.53 12.02 25.91
CA GLN A 498 1.35 12.99 26.98
C GLN A 498 -0.02 13.67 26.91
N ARG A 499 -0.40 14.18 25.72
CA ARG A 499 -1.70 14.84 25.52
C ARG A 499 -2.86 13.89 25.83
N MET A 500 -2.80 12.64 25.39
CA MET A 500 -3.85 11.66 25.69
C MET A 500 -4.00 11.38 27.19
N LEU A 501 -2.88 11.36 27.93
CA LEU A 501 -2.90 11.20 29.38
C LEU A 501 -3.43 12.47 30.08
N ASP A 502 -3.09 13.66 29.55
CA ASP A 502 -3.52 14.94 30.14
C ASP A 502 -5.00 15.23 29.89
N ASP A 503 -5.51 14.91 28.69
CA ASP A 503 -6.92 15.08 28.32
C ASP A 503 -7.87 14.21 29.17
N GLY A 504 -7.38 13.09 29.71
CA GLY A 504 -8.13 12.19 30.60
C GLY A 504 -8.11 12.55 32.08
N LYS A 505 -7.24 13.45 32.53
CA LYS A 505 -7.07 13.76 33.96
C LYS A 505 -8.33 14.37 34.58
N GLY A 506 -8.81 13.72 35.65
CA GLY A 506 -9.96 14.22 36.42
C GLY A 506 -11.32 13.96 35.80
N THR A 507 -11.40 13.14 34.77
CA THR A 507 -12.66 12.66 34.17
C THR A 507 -12.92 11.20 34.59
N ALA A 508 -14.17 10.73 34.38
CA ALA A 508 -14.51 9.32 34.63
C ALA A 508 -13.78 8.35 33.68
N ASP A 509 -13.12 8.87 32.66
CA ASP A 509 -12.36 8.16 31.63
C ASP A 509 -10.85 8.41 31.77
N GLU A 510 -10.30 8.48 32.98
CA GLU A 510 -8.87 8.65 33.22
C GLU A 510 -8.09 7.48 32.60
N LEU A 511 -7.23 7.79 31.62
CA LEU A 511 -6.50 6.81 30.85
C LEU A 511 -5.18 6.46 31.51
N GLY A 512 -4.92 5.17 31.71
CA GLY A 512 -3.59 4.66 32.04
C GLY A 512 -2.65 4.70 30.82
N ILE A 513 -1.35 4.53 31.08
CA ILE A 513 -0.33 4.50 30.02
C ILE A 513 -0.58 3.32 29.03
N GLU A 514 -1.04 2.18 29.54
CA GLU A 514 -1.38 1.01 28.72
C GLU A 514 -2.51 1.30 27.76
N ASP A 515 -3.56 2.01 28.22
CA ASP A 515 -4.69 2.41 27.40
C ASP A 515 -4.28 3.45 26.35
N ALA A 516 -3.41 4.39 26.70
CA ALA A 516 -2.90 5.39 25.77
C ALA A 516 -2.09 4.75 24.64
N ILE A 517 -1.20 3.81 24.95
CA ILE A 517 -0.40 3.10 23.96
C ILE A 517 -1.29 2.16 23.11
N THR A 518 -2.23 1.45 23.74
CA THR A 518 -3.19 0.61 23.03
C THR A 518 -4.06 1.45 22.07
N LYS A 519 -4.49 2.65 22.48
CA LYS A 519 -5.20 3.59 21.61
C LYS A 519 -4.33 4.06 20.45
N LEU A 520 -3.02 4.28 20.65
CA LEU A 520 -2.11 4.62 19.57
C LEU A 520 -1.94 3.47 18.56
N ILE A 521 -1.84 2.23 19.03
CA ILE A 521 -1.79 1.04 18.18
C ILE A 521 -3.10 0.93 17.37
N LEU A 522 -4.24 1.14 18.03
CA LEU A 522 -5.54 1.16 17.35
C LEU A 522 -5.66 2.36 16.40
N ARG A 523 -5.05 3.50 16.74
CA ARG A 523 -5.01 4.68 15.88
C ARG A 523 -4.15 4.45 14.64
N ASP A 524 -3.01 3.78 14.74
CA ASP A 524 -2.24 3.30 13.58
C ASP A 524 -3.11 2.40 12.66
N MET A 525 -3.82 1.45 13.25
CA MET A 525 -4.81 0.64 12.54
C MET A 525 -5.99 1.48 12.02
N MET A 526 -6.26 2.66 12.60
CA MET A 526 -7.37 3.57 12.28
C MET A 526 -6.93 4.79 11.46
N GLU A 527 -5.67 5.22 11.45
CA GLU A 527 -5.15 6.23 10.50
C GLU A 527 -5.23 5.72 9.07
N GLN A 528 -5.18 4.42 8.88
CA GLN A 528 -5.72 3.79 7.68
C GLN A 528 -7.25 4.04 7.52
N ARG A 529 -7.97 4.51 8.56
CA ARG A 529 -9.39 4.89 8.55
C ARG A 529 -9.62 6.40 8.43
N GLU A 530 -8.69 7.25 8.85
CA GLU A 530 -8.74 8.72 8.63
C GLU A 530 -8.50 9.10 7.15
N GLU A 531 -8.24 8.11 6.28
CA GLU A 531 -8.41 8.28 4.85
C GLU A 531 -9.85 8.62 4.42
N ASP A 532 -10.82 8.51 5.31
CA ASP A 532 -12.22 8.90 5.09
C ASP A 532 -12.59 10.28 5.72
N ASP A 533 -11.61 11.13 6.01
CA ASP A 533 -11.87 12.52 6.39
C ASP A 533 -12.50 13.27 5.20
N ASP A 534 -13.81 13.49 5.28
CA ASP A 534 -14.65 14.20 4.30
C ASP A 534 -14.41 15.72 4.34
N SER A 535 -13.24 16.16 4.81
CA SER A 535 -12.84 17.55 4.87
C SER A 535 -12.65 18.15 3.48
N ASP A 536 -12.96 19.45 3.35
CA ASP A 536 -12.82 20.20 2.10
C ASP A 536 -11.34 20.43 1.77
N LYS A 537 -10.69 19.46 1.09
CA LYS A 537 -9.25 19.45 0.77
C LYS A 537 -9.00 18.92 -0.64
N VAL A 538 -8.08 19.59 -1.36
CA VAL A 538 -7.58 19.10 -2.65
C VAL A 538 -6.85 17.77 -2.46
N GLN A 539 -7.14 16.79 -3.31
CA GLN A 539 -6.52 15.48 -3.25
C GLN A 539 -5.25 15.43 -4.11
N LEU A 540 -4.11 15.12 -3.49
CA LEU A 540 -2.83 14.94 -4.16
C LEU A 540 -2.49 13.45 -4.16
N LEU A 541 -2.35 12.84 -5.36
CA LEU A 541 -2.19 11.40 -5.50
C LEU A 541 -1.19 11.05 -6.60
N THR A 542 -0.50 9.94 -6.44
CA THR A 542 0.09 9.30 -7.62
C THR A 542 -1.00 8.70 -8.49
N LEU A 543 -0.75 8.57 -9.79
CA LEU A 543 -1.65 7.89 -10.72
C LEU A 543 -2.04 6.49 -10.22
N HIS A 544 -1.08 5.74 -9.65
CA HIS A 544 -1.36 4.43 -9.06
C HIS A 544 -2.33 4.50 -7.87
N ALA A 545 -2.14 5.48 -6.97
CA ALA A 545 -2.99 5.65 -5.79
C ALA A 545 -4.41 6.14 -6.15
N SER A 546 -4.59 6.72 -7.34
CA SER A 546 -5.90 7.18 -7.82
C SER A 546 -6.81 6.05 -8.30
N LYS A 547 -6.27 4.83 -8.48
CA LYS A 547 -7.08 3.68 -8.91
C LYS A 547 -8.21 3.40 -7.92
N GLY A 548 -9.42 3.22 -8.45
CA GLY A 548 -10.64 3.03 -7.64
C GLY A 548 -11.31 4.32 -7.17
N LEU A 549 -10.64 5.47 -7.27
CA LEU A 549 -11.20 6.77 -6.92
C LEU A 549 -11.80 7.49 -8.13
N GLU A 550 -12.53 8.59 -7.88
CA GLU A 550 -13.08 9.46 -8.92
C GLU A 550 -13.30 10.86 -8.38
N PHE A 551 -13.11 11.87 -9.22
CA PHE A 551 -13.18 13.29 -8.83
C PHE A 551 -13.87 14.10 -9.94
N PRO A 552 -14.65 15.13 -9.59
CA PRO A 552 -15.25 16.02 -10.59
C PRO A 552 -14.20 16.67 -11.50
N HIS A 553 -13.11 17.20 -10.92
CA HIS A 553 -12.08 17.94 -11.65
C HIS A 553 -10.69 17.34 -11.39
N VAL A 554 -10.03 16.92 -12.48
CA VAL A 554 -8.72 16.26 -12.38
C VAL A 554 -7.67 17.03 -13.15
N PHE A 555 -6.53 17.25 -12.50
CA PHE A 555 -5.28 17.69 -13.12
C PHE A 555 -4.31 16.51 -13.18
N ILE A 556 -3.65 16.28 -14.30
CA ILE A 556 -2.53 15.35 -14.44
C ILE A 556 -1.31 16.16 -14.78
N MET A 557 -0.30 16.13 -13.89
CA MET A 557 0.92 16.92 -14.02
C MET A 557 2.11 16.10 -14.52
N GLY A 558 3.03 16.77 -15.21
CA GLY A 558 4.29 16.19 -15.64
C GLY A 558 4.14 15.23 -16.80
N LEU A 559 3.31 15.60 -17.79
CA LEU A 559 3.15 14.83 -19.03
C LEU A 559 4.35 15.02 -19.95
N GLU A 560 5.45 14.41 -19.60
CA GLU A 560 6.73 14.50 -20.27
C GLU A 560 7.36 13.12 -20.40
N GLU A 561 8.13 12.91 -21.47
CA GLU A 561 8.98 11.73 -21.60
C GLU A 561 9.92 11.60 -20.38
N GLU A 562 10.24 10.40 -19.99
CA GLU A 562 11.00 10.02 -18.78
C GLU A 562 10.27 10.24 -17.44
N ILE A 563 9.11 10.92 -17.43
CA ILE A 563 8.23 11.08 -16.27
C ILE A 563 6.96 10.22 -16.47
N LEU A 564 6.18 10.47 -17.52
CA LEU A 564 5.04 9.68 -17.93
C LEU A 564 5.00 9.61 -19.48
N PRO A 565 5.50 8.54 -20.07
CA PRO A 565 6.00 7.29 -19.45
C PRO A 565 7.28 7.46 -18.64
N HIS A 566 7.46 6.63 -17.61
CA HIS A 566 8.64 6.66 -16.76
C HIS A 566 9.88 6.14 -17.50
N ARG A 567 11.05 6.71 -17.18
CA ARG A 567 12.31 6.37 -17.85
C ARG A 567 12.63 4.88 -17.84
N SER A 568 12.50 4.21 -16.69
CA SER A 568 12.74 2.76 -16.60
C SER A 568 11.81 1.96 -17.51
N SER A 569 10.52 2.37 -17.60
CA SER A 569 9.56 1.70 -18.46
C SER A 569 9.87 1.90 -19.96
N ILE A 570 10.48 3.04 -20.32
CA ILE A 570 10.97 3.28 -21.69
C ILE A 570 12.16 2.36 -21.98
N GLU A 571 13.14 2.30 -21.07
CA GLU A 571 14.34 1.47 -21.19
C GLU A 571 14.02 -0.03 -21.25
N GLU A 572 13.04 -0.47 -20.51
CA GLU A 572 12.56 -1.87 -20.48
C GLU A 572 11.58 -2.21 -21.61
N GLY A 573 11.14 -1.22 -22.40
CA GLY A 573 10.15 -1.40 -23.46
C GLY A 573 8.72 -1.63 -22.95
N ASN A 574 8.43 -1.29 -21.70
CA ASN A 574 7.13 -1.52 -21.04
C ASN A 574 6.20 -0.28 -21.12
N ILE A 575 6.02 0.25 -22.31
CA ILE A 575 5.16 1.44 -22.55
C ILE A 575 3.68 1.12 -22.32
N GLU A 576 3.28 -0.11 -22.54
CA GLU A 576 1.88 -0.54 -22.42
C GLU A 576 1.34 -0.35 -20.99
N GLU A 577 2.14 -0.62 -19.95
CA GLU A 577 1.74 -0.40 -18.57
C GLU A 577 1.61 1.09 -18.25
N GLU A 578 2.54 1.92 -18.71
CA GLU A 578 2.46 3.38 -18.55
C GLU A 578 1.24 3.97 -19.29
N ARG A 579 0.87 3.40 -20.45
CA ARG A 579 -0.35 3.80 -21.17
C ARG A 579 -1.60 3.40 -20.39
N ARG A 580 -1.64 2.22 -19.77
CA ARG A 580 -2.73 1.86 -18.84
C ARG A 580 -2.79 2.80 -17.65
N LEU A 581 -1.63 3.25 -17.17
CA LEU A 581 -1.58 4.22 -16.08
C LEU A 581 -2.14 5.59 -16.50
N MET A 582 -1.82 6.05 -17.72
CA MET A 582 -2.43 7.26 -18.30
C MET A 582 -3.95 7.09 -18.47
N TYR A 583 -4.41 5.96 -18.98
CA TYR A 583 -5.82 5.61 -19.08
C TYR A 583 -6.54 5.63 -17.73
N VAL A 584 -5.89 5.05 -16.68
CA VAL A 584 -6.42 5.12 -15.32
C VAL A 584 -6.54 6.58 -14.88
N GLY A 585 -5.52 7.41 -15.08
CA GLY A 585 -5.56 8.84 -14.72
C GLY A 585 -6.69 9.60 -15.40
N ILE A 586 -6.83 9.47 -16.74
CA ILE A 586 -7.89 10.10 -17.50
C ILE A 586 -9.28 9.71 -16.98
N THR A 587 -9.48 8.41 -16.72
CA THR A 587 -10.76 7.87 -16.25
C THR A 587 -11.09 8.17 -14.78
N ARG A 588 -10.23 8.91 -14.08
CA ARG A 588 -10.56 9.44 -12.72
C ARG A 588 -11.44 10.68 -12.81
N ALA A 589 -11.38 11.43 -13.93
CA ALA A 589 -12.13 12.63 -14.14
C ALA A 589 -13.61 12.32 -14.46
N ARG A 590 -14.51 13.05 -13.78
CA ARG A 590 -15.95 13.00 -14.06
C ARG A 590 -16.38 14.08 -15.03
N GLU A 591 -15.96 15.33 -14.79
CA GLU A 591 -16.46 16.52 -15.49
C GLU A 591 -15.37 17.20 -16.33
N THR A 592 -14.20 17.49 -15.72
CA THR A 592 -13.12 18.18 -16.42
C THR A 592 -11.77 17.50 -16.23
N LEU A 593 -10.94 17.56 -17.26
CA LEU A 593 -9.58 17.05 -17.27
C LEU A 593 -8.63 18.13 -17.78
N THR A 594 -7.60 18.43 -17.02
CA THR A 594 -6.52 19.33 -17.41
C THR A 594 -5.18 18.57 -17.34
N LEU A 595 -4.45 18.58 -18.41
CA LEU A 595 -3.15 17.93 -18.58
C LEU A 595 -2.08 19.01 -18.62
N THR A 596 -1.00 18.86 -17.83
CA THR A 596 0.06 19.87 -17.79
C THR A 596 1.44 19.28 -18.04
N TYR A 597 2.31 20.05 -18.66
CA TYR A 597 3.72 19.73 -18.82
C TYR A 597 4.59 21.00 -18.77
N ALA A 598 5.82 20.85 -18.30
CA ALA A 598 6.79 21.91 -18.24
C ALA A 598 7.71 21.84 -19.46
N ALA A 599 8.08 22.98 -20.06
CA ALA A 599 9.04 23.04 -21.19
C ALA A 599 10.49 22.83 -20.73
N THR A 600 10.77 23.06 -19.45
CA THR A 600 12.10 22.83 -18.87
C THR A 600 11.94 22.39 -17.41
N ARG A 601 12.84 21.49 -16.96
CA ARG A 601 12.93 21.05 -15.54
C ARG A 601 14.34 21.16 -15.03
N LYS A 602 14.49 21.31 -13.72
CA LYS A 602 15.78 21.22 -13.04
C LYS A 602 16.05 19.78 -12.61
N GLN A 603 17.13 19.20 -13.13
CA GLN A 603 17.64 17.90 -12.68
C GLN A 603 19.09 18.07 -12.24
N TYR A 604 19.44 17.62 -11.04
CA TYR A 604 20.81 17.73 -10.48
C TYR A 604 21.40 19.15 -10.49
N GLY A 605 20.52 20.18 -10.43
CA GLY A 605 20.95 21.60 -10.48
C GLY A 605 21.04 22.21 -11.89
N GLU A 606 20.96 21.40 -12.92
CA GLU A 606 20.97 21.85 -14.33
C GLU A 606 19.54 21.98 -14.87
N LYS A 607 19.36 22.96 -15.77
CA LYS A 607 18.11 23.19 -16.46
C LYS A 607 18.11 22.39 -17.77
N LEU A 608 17.21 21.40 -17.87
CA LEU A 608 17.06 20.56 -19.05
C LEU A 608 15.76 20.90 -19.78
N GLU A 609 15.80 20.89 -21.10
CA GLU A 609 14.60 20.92 -21.92
C GLU A 609 13.89 19.58 -21.86
N THR A 610 12.56 19.60 -21.76
CA THR A 610 11.73 18.40 -21.69
C THR A 610 11.09 18.12 -23.04
N ILE A 611 10.79 16.88 -23.29
CA ILE A 611 10.00 16.42 -24.44
C ILE A 611 8.58 16.15 -23.93
N PRO A 612 7.52 16.73 -24.57
CA PRO A 612 6.15 16.37 -24.20
C PRO A 612 5.92 14.86 -24.28
N SER A 613 5.09 14.34 -23.41
CA SER A 613 4.74 12.92 -23.37
C SER A 613 4.11 12.49 -24.70
N ARG A 614 4.56 11.35 -25.22
CA ARG A 614 3.95 10.69 -26.40
C ARG A 614 2.45 10.43 -26.26
N PHE A 615 1.97 10.31 -25.02
CA PHE A 615 0.54 10.09 -24.76
C PHE A 615 -0.34 11.29 -25.11
N LEU A 616 0.25 12.49 -25.22
CA LEU A 616 -0.48 13.67 -25.72
C LEU A 616 -0.82 13.56 -27.20
N ASP A 617 0.07 12.95 -28.00
CA ASP A 617 -0.14 12.72 -29.42
C ASP A 617 -1.15 11.59 -29.70
N GLU A 618 -1.43 10.78 -28.69
CA GLU A 618 -2.42 9.69 -28.78
C GLU A 618 -3.85 10.15 -28.48
N LEU A 619 -4.05 11.42 -28.09
CA LEU A 619 -5.37 11.98 -27.80
C LEU A 619 -6.06 12.50 -29.07
N PRO A 620 -7.41 12.46 -29.17
CA PRO A 620 -8.14 12.98 -30.32
C PRO A 620 -8.08 14.51 -30.36
N GLU A 621 -7.52 15.08 -31.44
CA GLU A 621 -7.29 16.52 -31.57
C GLU A 621 -8.57 17.36 -31.41
N GLU A 622 -9.71 16.87 -31.91
CA GLU A 622 -11.01 17.56 -31.84
C GLU A 622 -11.55 17.72 -30.40
N ASP A 623 -10.98 17.00 -29.44
CA ASP A 623 -11.40 17.08 -28.03
C ASP A 623 -10.46 17.94 -27.20
N LEU A 624 -9.39 18.47 -27.80
CA LEU A 624 -8.31 19.14 -27.09
C LEU A 624 -8.35 20.66 -27.27
N LYS A 625 -7.97 21.34 -26.18
CA LYS A 625 -7.68 22.77 -26.15
C LYS A 625 -6.27 23.00 -25.65
N TRP A 626 -5.39 23.44 -26.55
CA TRP A 626 -4.01 23.76 -26.22
C TRP A 626 -3.87 25.17 -25.67
N GLU A 627 -3.14 25.32 -24.57
CA GLU A 627 -2.85 26.59 -23.90
C GLU A 627 -1.34 26.73 -23.64
N GLY A 628 -0.82 27.96 -23.72
CA GLY A 628 0.60 28.25 -23.42
C GLY A 628 1.57 27.91 -24.55
N THR A 629 1.09 27.70 -25.78
CA THR A 629 1.93 27.43 -26.96
C THR A 629 2.41 28.70 -27.67
N GLY A 630 1.85 29.88 -27.34
CA GLY A 630 2.32 31.18 -27.82
C GLY A 630 3.26 31.85 -26.82
N ASP A 631 3.90 32.97 -27.22
CA ASP A 631 4.74 33.77 -26.32
C ASP A 631 3.95 34.15 -25.06
N LEU A 632 4.39 33.61 -23.94
CA LEU A 632 3.71 33.78 -22.66
C LEU A 632 3.83 35.27 -22.23
N ASP A 633 2.72 35.98 -22.28
CA ASP A 633 2.62 37.30 -21.65
C ASP A 633 2.61 37.14 -20.13
N VAL A 634 3.82 37.04 -19.57
CA VAL A 634 4.10 36.87 -18.14
C VAL A 634 3.47 38.00 -17.32
N GLU A 635 3.41 39.22 -17.90
CA GLU A 635 2.79 40.39 -17.28
C GLU A 635 1.26 40.29 -17.20
N ALA A 636 0.61 39.73 -18.23
CA ALA A 636 -0.84 39.54 -18.24
C ALA A 636 -1.29 38.50 -17.19
N ASN A 637 -0.52 37.41 -17.04
CA ASN A 637 -0.78 36.38 -16.04
C ASN A 637 -0.50 36.86 -14.61
N GLN A 638 0.55 37.63 -14.38
CA GLN A 638 0.80 38.25 -13.07
C GLN A 638 -0.26 39.32 -12.72
N LYS A 639 -0.73 40.09 -13.69
CA LYS A 639 -1.86 41.02 -13.47
C LYS A 639 -3.16 40.30 -13.15
N LYS A 640 -3.46 39.21 -13.85
CA LYS A 640 -4.64 38.36 -13.51
C LYS A 640 -4.53 37.77 -12.12
N GLY A 641 -3.39 37.17 -11.76
CA GLY A 641 -3.15 36.61 -10.44
C GLY A 641 -3.27 37.65 -9.31
N LYS A 642 -2.66 38.85 -9.51
CA LYS A 642 -2.80 39.97 -8.57
C LYS A 642 -4.23 40.53 -8.48
N ALA A 643 -4.94 40.61 -9.60
CA ALA A 643 -6.33 41.08 -9.60
C ALA A 643 -7.26 40.08 -8.89
N THR A 644 -7.06 38.79 -9.06
CA THR A 644 -7.81 37.74 -8.37
C THR A 644 -7.51 37.74 -6.85
N LEU A 645 -6.23 37.93 -6.48
CA LEU A 645 -5.82 38.03 -5.08
C LEU A 645 -6.39 39.32 -4.40
N SER A 646 -6.38 40.47 -5.10
CA SER A 646 -7.00 41.72 -4.61
C SER A 646 -8.50 41.61 -4.48
N ALA A 647 -9.17 40.91 -5.39
CA ALA A 647 -10.63 40.67 -5.26
C ALA A 647 -10.94 39.77 -4.05
N LEU A 648 -10.10 38.76 -3.80
CA LEU A 648 -10.19 37.86 -2.65
C LEU A 648 -10.00 38.61 -1.30
N LEU A 649 -8.98 39.46 -1.23
CA LEU A 649 -8.69 40.26 -0.03
C LEU A 649 -9.79 41.31 0.24
N GLY A 650 -10.38 41.83 -0.84
CA GLY A 650 -11.50 42.77 -0.74
C GLY A 650 -12.80 42.12 -0.25
N ASP A 651 -13.11 40.89 -0.65
CA ASP A 651 -14.28 40.13 -0.20
C ASP A 651 -14.13 39.57 1.24
N LEU A 652 -12.90 39.36 1.71
CA LEU A 652 -12.59 38.93 3.07
C LEU A 652 -12.44 40.06 4.06
N GLY A 653 -12.54 41.35 3.60
CA GLY A 653 -12.47 42.51 4.47
C GLY A 653 -11.09 42.74 5.11
N LEU A 654 -10.02 42.29 4.47
CA LEU A 654 -8.61 42.44 4.87
C LEU A 654 -7.88 43.48 4.01
#